data_f3c352bbc5e46d6189b5312380a2eb51
#
_entry.id   f3c352bbc5e46d6189b5312380a2eb51
#
_cell.length_a   1.000
_cell.length_b   1.000
_cell.length_c   1.000
_cell.angle_alpha   90.00
_cell.angle_beta   90.00
_cell.angle_gamma   90.00
#
_symmetry.space_group_name_H-M   'P 1'
#
loop_
_entity.id
_entity.type
_entity.pdbx_description
1 polymer ?
#
loop_
_entity_poly.entity_id
_entity_poly.type
_entity_poly.pdbx_seq_one_letter_code
_entity_poly.pdbx_strand_id
1 'polypeptide(L)'
;MDLQYYAHVRENANGRKEYQTVAQHLTGTAELCREFAAAFGAEADGELAGLSHDIGKCTDAFQDHLLNDGPTVDHATAGAMACAMRGNRYASACVAGHHGGLPDFGNMRTARKADGTFYGRMLKGREERYLERCGESGAALPPPTVLATQGLDPLQASFWTRMLYSCLVDADFLDTERFMNGERGRGGYDDIPTLLARLQAYIKPWQQPRTELNRLRCEILNTCMEAGSKPKGVYTLTVPTGGGKTVASLAFALRHAAKHGMQRVIYVIPYTSIIDQNARVFRDILGSGNVLEHHSGVQFDLSDGAPPEAVRKALATENWDMPVVVTTAVQFFESMYAARSSRCRKLHNLANSVIIFDEAQMLPLAHLRPCVAAMASLAEQFCSTVVLCTATQPSLDDLLRTYAPDCPVTELCPQTAALYDRFRRVTFQHSGTMTDEVLAERLSEQRQVLCIVNSRKAAQSIYALLPQEGSYHLSTLMVPAQRQVLLDKIKERLRRGEPCRVVSTSLIEAGVDVDFPAVYRELAGLDSVMQAAGRCNREGKRPADESFVTIFERTELPPQLFQAAVGAAREALKEDRDPAAPETMTRYFRSLRDLSGDALDRQGVIEAFTQGIGGCEFPFRTVAEKFRLIDRNTYTIYIPYGEGTALLRRLQDGECSRDLYRKLGRYAVSVYDKHYQALYNAGALLTAREVPVLDEDSAILTDLTLYSETMGLSLEPETGKAEFI
;
A
#
# COMPACT_ATOMS: atom_id res chain seq x y z
N MET A 1 3.19 -1.43 -54.65
CA MET A 1 3.81 -0.76 -53.46
C MET A 1 3.10 -1.33 -52.29
N ASP A 2 3.79 -2.09 -51.47
CA ASP A 2 3.19 -2.55 -50.20
C ASP A 2 2.83 -1.32 -49.38
N LEU A 3 1.56 -1.15 -49.05
CA LEU A 3 1.07 -0.07 -48.21
C LEU A 3 1.73 -0.25 -46.82
N GLN A 4 2.61 0.65 -46.47
CA GLN A 4 3.31 0.63 -45.16
C GLN A 4 2.55 1.50 -44.18
N TYR A 5 1.93 0.88 -43.13
CA TYR A 5 1.23 1.57 -42.07
C TYR A 5 2.18 1.90 -40.92
N TYR A 6 2.03 3.09 -40.33
CA TYR A 6 2.87 3.58 -39.23
C TYR A 6 2.11 3.62 -37.93
N ALA A 7 2.77 3.20 -36.86
CA ALA A 7 2.25 3.21 -35.47
C ALA A 7 2.59 4.51 -34.75
N HIS A 8 3.83 4.99 -34.92
CA HIS A 8 4.36 6.17 -34.26
C HIS A 8 5.25 6.98 -35.18
N VAL A 9 5.34 8.29 -34.89
CA VAL A 9 6.23 9.25 -35.60
C VAL A 9 6.99 10.05 -34.55
N ARG A 10 8.29 10.20 -34.71
CA ARG A 10 9.12 11.12 -33.92
C ARG A 10 9.93 12.04 -34.82
N GLU A 11 10.32 13.17 -34.28
CA GLU A 11 11.31 14.06 -34.91
C GLU A 11 12.67 13.85 -34.24
N ASN A 12 13.70 13.54 -35.02
CA ASN A 12 15.05 13.38 -34.49
C ASN A 12 15.72 14.74 -34.28
N ALA A 13 16.91 14.75 -33.64
CA ALA A 13 17.68 15.96 -33.34
C ALA A 13 18.02 16.83 -34.57
N ASN A 14 17.89 16.31 -35.79
CA ASN A 14 18.17 17.01 -37.05
C ASN A 14 16.87 17.49 -37.75
N GLY A 15 15.70 17.42 -37.07
CA GLY A 15 14.42 17.83 -37.60
C GLY A 15 13.86 16.86 -38.68
N ARG A 16 14.38 15.62 -38.77
CA ARG A 16 13.85 14.61 -39.70
C ARG A 16 12.85 13.71 -38.98
N LYS A 17 11.70 13.45 -39.64
CA LYS A 17 10.70 12.49 -39.15
C LYS A 17 11.22 11.06 -39.31
N GLU A 18 11.11 10.29 -38.25
CA GLU A 18 11.37 8.85 -38.17
C GLU A 18 10.05 8.15 -37.85
N TYR A 19 9.85 6.98 -38.44
CA TYR A 19 8.58 6.28 -38.39
C TYR A 19 8.79 4.86 -37.87
N GLN A 20 7.95 4.44 -36.93
CA GLN A 20 7.81 3.05 -36.53
C GLN A 20 6.64 2.44 -37.29
N THR A 21 6.85 1.32 -38.00
CA THR A 21 5.75 0.63 -38.65
C THR A 21 4.85 -0.07 -37.64
N VAL A 22 3.57 -0.27 -38.01
CA VAL A 22 2.63 -1.06 -37.18
C VAL A 22 3.19 -2.46 -36.92
N ALA A 23 3.75 -3.12 -37.94
CA ALA A 23 4.33 -4.45 -37.78
C ALA A 23 5.49 -4.46 -36.76
N GLN A 24 6.39 -3.47 -36.79
CA GLN A 24 7.49 -3.37 -35.81
C GLN A 24 6.96 -3.19 -34.40
N HIS A 25 6.00 -2.28 -34.19
CA HIS A 25 5.40 -2.00 -32.90
C HIS A 25 4.66 -3.23 -32.33
N LEU A 26 3.80 -3.87 -33.15
CA LEU A 26 3.07 -5.07 -32.71
C LEU A 26 4.02 -6.22 -32.34
N THR A 27 5.10 -6.42 -33.13
CA THR A 27 6.08 -7.47 -32.85
C THR A 27 6.85 -7.17 -31.57
N GLY A 28 7.38 -5.94 -31.41
CA GLY A 28 8.12 -5.56 -30.21
C GLY A 28 7.27 -5.63 -28.94
N THR A 29 6.01 -5.15 -29.01
CA THR A 29 5.06 -5.25 -27.89
C THR A 29 4.72 -6.70 -27.57
N ALA A 30 4.55 -7.57 -28.59
CA ALA A 30 4.22 -8.98 -28.39
C ALA A 30 5.38 -9.77 -27.75
N GLU A 31 6.62 -9.50 -28.15
CA GLU A 31 7.81 -10.10 -27.55
C GLU A 31 7.91 -9.78 -26.06
N LEU A 32 7.78 -8.51 -25.68
CA LEU A 32 7.79 -8.07 -24.28
C LEU A 32 6.60 -8.66 -23.50
N CYS A 33 5.39 -8.59 -24.05
CA CYS A 33 4.19 -9.09 -23.40
C CYS A 33 4.26 -10.60 -23.14
N ARG A 34 4.78 -11.38 -24.11
CA ARG A 34 5.06 -12.83 -23.96
C ARG A 34 6.07 -13.08 -22.86
N GLU A 35 7.18 -12.33 -22.83
CA GLU A 35 8.21 -12.46 -21.81
C GLU A 35 7.64 -12.20 -20.40
N PHE A 36 6.86 -11.12 -20.23
CA PHE A 36 6.23 -10.80 -18.95
C PHE A 36 5.23 -11.86 -18.51
N ALA A 37 4.41 -12.34 -19.43
CA ALA A 37 3.40 -13.36 -19.18
C ALA A 37 3.98 -14.75 -18.88
N ALA A 38 5.22 -15.02 -19.26
CA ALA A 38 5.92 -16.29 -18.98
C ALA A 38 6.06 -16.57 -17.47
N ALA A 39 6.11 -15.51 -16.64
CA ALA A 39 6.21 -15.66 -15.20
C ALA A 39 5.05 -16.43 -14.56
N PHE A 40 3.91 -16.54 -15.25
CA PHE A 40 2.71 -17.25 -14.80
C PHE A 40 2.06 -18.15 -15.88
N GLY A 41 2.82 -18.53 -16.91
CA GLY A 41 2.41 -19.50 -17.92
C GLY A 41 1.36 -18.99 -18.91
N ALA A 42 1.36 -17.67 -19.22
CA ALA A 42 0.41 -17.02 -20.12
C ALA A 42 1.07 -16.46 -21.40
N GLU A 43 2.17 -17.05 -21.85
CA GLU A 43 2.97 -16.58 -23.00
C GLU A 43 2.13 -16.41 -24.26
N ALA A 44 1.27 -17.37 -24.56
CA ALA A 44 0.41 -17.35 -25.77
C ALA A 44 -0.65 -16.24 -25.67
N ASP A 45 -1.23 -16.02 -24.49
CA ASP A 45 -2.19 -14.94 -24.25
C ASP A 45 -1.51 -13.56 -24.36
N GLY A 46 -0.29 -13.46 -23.84
CA GLY A 46 0.55 -12.26 -23.94
C GLY A 46 0.91 -11.94 -25.41
N GLU A 47 1.38 -12.92 -26.15
CA GLU A 47 1.71 -12.77 -27.57
C GLU A 47 0.49 -12.34 -28.38
N LEU A 48 -0.67 -13.00 -28.19
CA LEU A 48 -1.91 -12.64 -28.87
C LEU A 48 -2.34 -11.21 -28.54
N ALA A 49 -2.29 -10.81 -27.26
CA ALA A 49 -2.66 -9.44 -26.86
C ALA A 49 -1.73 -8.40 -27.49
N GLY A 50 -0.41 -8.63 -27.47
CA GLY A 50 0.59 -7.74 -28.05
C GLY A 50 0.47 -7.62 -29.57
N LEU A 51 0.30 -8.73 -30.30
CA LEU A 51 0.12 -8.70 -31.75
C LEU A 51 -1.21 -8.08 -32.21
N SER A 52 -2.21 -8.03 -31.32
CA SER A 52 -3.56 -7.59 -31.68
C SER A 52 -3.85 -6.14 -31.28
N HIS A 53 -3.20 -5.58 -30.27
CA HIS A 53 -3.70 -4.39 -29.57
C HIS A 53 -3.94 -3.19 -30.51
N ASP A 54 -3.07 -3.00 -31.47
CA ASP A 54 -3.03 -1.84 -32.35
C ASP A 54 -3.22 -2.16 -33.85
N ILE A 55 -3.77 -3.33 -34.20
CA ILE A 55 -4.04 -3.66 -35.62
C ILE A 55 -4.98 -2.65 -36.29
N GLY A 56 -5.81 -1.96 -35.53
CA GLY A 56 -6.68 -0.90 -36.04
C GLY A 56 -5.93 0.32 -36.57
N LYS A 57 -4.63 0.46 -36.26
CA LYS A 57 -3.75 1.47 -36.85
C LYS A 57 -3.49 1.22 -38.34
N CYS A 58 -3.79 0.01 -38.86
CA CYS A 58 -3.73 -0.31 -40.29
C CYS A 58 -4.96 0.18 -41.09
N THR A 59 -5.50 1.34 -40.77
CA THR A 59 -6.61 1.97 -41.48
C THR A 59 -6.21 3.33 -42.05
N ASP A 60 -6.74 3.69 -43.24
CA ASP A 60 -6.46 5.00 -43.84
C ASP A 60 -6.86 6.14 -42.91
N ALA A 61 -7.96 5.99 -42.15
CA ALA A 61 -8.43 6.99 -41.21
C ALA A 61 -7.43 7.21 -40.06
N PHE A 62 -6.78 6.14 -39.53
CA PHE A 62 -5.76 6.29 -38.53
C PHE A 62 -4.47 6.90 -39.10
N GLN A 63 -4.08 6.51 -40.30
CA GLN A 63 -2.90 7.10 -40.98
C GLN A 63 -3.11 8.59 -41.28
N ASP A 64 -4.32 9.01 -41.65
CA ASP A 64 -4.66 10.42 -41.81
C ASP A 64 -4.56 11.18 -40.47
N HIS A 65 -5.07 10.59 -39.38
CA HIS A 65 -4.91 11.14 -38.04
C HIS A 65 -3.42 11.29 -37.63
N LEU A 66 -2.60 10.28 -37.89
CA LEU A 66 -1.19 10.27 -37.49
C LEU A 66 -0.32 11.22 -38.32
N LEU A 67 -0.58 11.33 -39.62
CA LEU A 67 0.30 12.01 -40.56
C LEU A 67 -0.17 13.43 -40.94
N ASN A 68 -1.48 13.68 -40.85
CA ASN A 68 -2.14 14.90 -41.35
C ASN A 68 -3.03 15.60 -40.31
N ASP A 69 -2.90 15.23 -39.01
CA ASP A 69 -3.72 15.75 -37.90
C ASP A 69 -5.24 15.54 -38.10
N GLY A 70 -5.64 14.45 -38.76
CA GLY A 70 -7.03 14.06 -38.92
C GLY A 70 -7.74 13.76 -37.60
N PRO A 71 -9.05 13.46 -37.59
CA PRO A 71 -9.81 13.20 -36.38
C PRO A 71 -9.35 11.92 -35.67
N THR A 72 -9.51 11.87 -34.35
CA THR A 72 -9.17 10.70 -33.52
C THR A 72 -10.00 9.48 -33.92
N VAL A 73 -9.37 8.32 -34.06
CA VAL A 73 -9.96 7.06 -34.50
C VAL A 73 -9.84 5.98 -33.45
N ASP A 74 -10.91 5.20 -33.23
CA ASP A 74 -10.87 3.99 -32.39
C ASP A 74 -10.10 2.88 -33.15
N HIS A 75 -8.90 2.61 -32.73
CA HIS A 75 -8.02 1.56 -33.27
C HIS A 75 -7.95 0.30 -32.39
N ALA A 76 -8.33 0.40 -31.12
CA ALA A 76 -8.28 -0.72 -30.18
C ALA A 76 -9.39 -1.75 -30.39
N THR A 77 -10.57 -1.34 -30.84
CA THR A 77 -11.73 -2.25 -31.00
C THR A 77 -11.47 -3.33 -32.06
N ALA A 78 -10.73 -3.04 -33.12
CA ALA A 78 -10.36 -4.03 -34.13
C ALA A 78 -9.52 -5.17 -33.54
N GLY A 79 -8.51 -4.84 -32.74
CA GLY A 79 -7.69 -5.81 -32.05
C GLY A 79 -8.46 -6.63 -31.02
N ALA A 80 -9.35 -5.98 -30.24
CA ALA A 80 -10.23 -6.66 -29.32
C ALA A 80 -11.12 -7.69 -30.02
N MET A 81 -11.68 -7.35 -31.17
CA MET A 81 -12.46 -8.30 -31.99
C MET A 81 -11.62 -9.46 -32.51
N ALA A 82 -10.39 -9.21 -32.94
CA ALA A 82 -9.47 -10.25 -33.39
C ALA A 82 -9.15 -11.28 -32.28
N CYS A 83 -8.96 -10.82 -31.04
CA CYS A 83 -8.83 -11.70 -29.86
C CYS A 83 -10.10 -12.48 -29.57
N ALA A 84 -11.28 -11.83 -29.62
CA ALA A 84 -12.57 -12.48 -29.37
C ALA A 84 -12.89 -13.57 -30.40
N MET A 85 -12.57 -13.35 -31.69
CA MET A 85 -12.73 -14.36 -32.76
C MET A 85 -11.84 -15.59 -32.55
N ARG A 86 -10.76 -15.45 -31.79
CA ARG A 86 -9.88 -16.55 -31.37
C ARG A 86 -10.32 -17.21 -30.06
N GLY A 87 -11.48 -16.84 -29.55
CA GLY A 87 -12.04 -17.39 -28.32
C GLY A 87 -11.44 -16.80 -27.04
N ASN A 88 -10.49 -15.85 -27.13
CA ASN A 88 -9.83 -15.26 -25.97
C ASN A 88 -10.49 -13.93 -25.55
N ARG A 89 -11.55 -14.03 -24.72
CA ARG A 89 -12.29 -12.86 -24.22
C ARG A 89 -11.47 -12.00 -23.25
N TYR A 90 -10.50 -12.58 -22.55
CA TYR A 90 -9.68 -11.87 -21.58
C TYR A 90 -8.65 -10.99 -22.28
N ALA A 91 -7.91 -11.55 -23.24
CA ALA A 91 -7.05 -10.74 -24.10
C ALA A 91 -7.85 -9.68 -24.86
N SER A 92 -9.06 -10.01 -25.33
CA SER A 92 -9.97 -9.05 -25.99
C SER A 92 -10.31 -7.86 -25.07
N ALA A 93 -10.61 -8.10 -23.79
CA ALA A 93 -10.89 -7.04 -22.82
C ALA A 93 -9.65 -6.20 -22.51
N CYS A 94 -8.48 -6.83 -22.39
CA CYS A 94 -7.20 -6.14 -22.20
C CYS A 94 -6.90 -5.20 -23.36
N VAL A 95 -7.05 -5.68 -24.59
CA VAL A 95 -6.86 -4.89 -25.80
C VAL A 95 -7.89 -3.77 -25.90
N ALA A 96 -9.18 -4.04 -25.62
CA ALA A 96 -10.21 -3.00 -25.61
C ALA A 96 -9.88 -1.86 -24.61
N GLY A 97 -9.19 -2.18 -23.52
CA GLY A 97 -8.92 -1.27 -22.42
C GLY A 97 -7.54 -0.61 -22.41
N HIS A 98 -6.60 -0.96 -23.31
CA HIS A 98 -5.17 -0.61 -23.13
C HIS A 98 -4.90 0.89 -23.03
N HIS A 99 -5.67 1.75 -23.68
CA HIS A 99 -5.61 3.20 -23.49
C HIS A 99 -6.50 3.72 -22.35
N GLY A 100 -7.77 3.26 -22.29
CA GLY A 100 -8.78 3.84 -21.40
C GLY A 100 -8.97 3.16 -20.06
N GLY A 101 -8.25 2.08 -19.80
CA GLY A 101 -8.41 1.21 -18.63
C GLY A 101 -9.36 0.03 -18.91
N LEU A 102 -9.22 -1.03 -18.06
CA LEU A 102 -10.10 -2.20 -18.14
C LEU A 102 -11.56 -1.76 -18.00
N PRO A 103 -12.43 -2.04 -18.99
CA PRO A 103 -13.84 -1.68 -18.94
C PRO A 103 -14.62 -2.64 -18.02
N ASP A 104 -15.77 -2.19 -17.52
CA ASP A 104 -16.78 -3.12 -17.05
C ASP A 104 -17.30 -3.95 -18.21
N PHE A 105 -17.49 -5.26 -18.02
CA PHE A 105 -17.95 -6.11 -19.13
C PHE A 105 -19.41 -5.81 -19.52
N GLY A 106 -20.25 -5.48 -18.53
CA GLY A 106 -21.69 -5.41 -18.73
C GLY A 106 -22.31 -6.78 -18.92
N ASN A 107 -23.59 -6.82 -19.24
CA ASN A 107 -24.31 -8.07 -19.48
C ASN A 107 -24.40 -8.38 -20.97
N MET A 108 -23.88 -9.52 -21.40
CA MET A 108 -23.80 -9.91 -22.81
C MET A 108 -25.18 -10.00 -23.50
N ARG A 109 -26.25 -10.33 -22.74
CA ARG A 109 -27.60 -10.49 -23.31
C ARG A 109 -28.34 -9.17 -23.46
N THR A 110 -28.06 -8.18 -22.63
CA THR A 110 -28.76 -6.89 -22.59
C THR A 110 -27.91 -5.72 -23.07
N ALA A 111 -26.64 -5.95 -23.39
CA ALA A 111 -25.73 -4.91 -23.87
C ALA A 111 -26.26 -4.20 -25.11
N ARG A 112 -26.04 -2.89 -25.16
CA ARG A 112 -26.34 -2.03 -26.33
C ARG A 112 -25.05 -1.35 -26.78
N LYS A 113 -24.96 -1.02 -28.08
CA LYS A 113 -23.76 -0.33 -28.63
C LYS A 113 -23.48 1.04 -27.99
N ALA A 114 -24.48 1.66 -27.40
CA ALA A 114 -24.34 2.92 -26.68
C ALA A 114 -23.80 2.77 -25.27
N ASP A 115 -23.76 1.53 -24.75
CA ASP A 115 -23.25 1.25 -23.40
C ASP A 115 -21.72 1.41 -23.37
N GLY A 116 -21.18 2.08 -22.36
CA GLY A 116 -19.75 2.23 -22.13
C GLY A 116 -19.05 0.94 -21.64
N THR A 117 -19.63 -0.23 -21.91
CA THR A 117 -19.18 -1.54 -21.47
C THR A 117 -18.39 -2.27 -22.55
N PHE A 118 -17.66 -3.32 -22.14
CA PHE A 118 -16.95 -4.18 -23.11
C PHE A 118 -17.89 -4.80 -24.14
N TYR A 119 -19.02 -5.39 -23.72
CA TYR A 119 -19.96 -6.01 -24.66
C TYR A 119 -20.64 -4.98 -25.56
N GLY A 120 -20.95 -3.78 -25.07
CA GLY A 120 -21.45 -2.68 -25.90
C GLY A 120 -20.46 -2.27 -26.98
N ARG A 121 -19.17 -2.17 -26.63
CA ARG A 121 -18.09 -1.88 -27.57
C ARG A 121 -17.92 -2.98 -28.64
N MET A 122 -18.02 -4.26 -28.25
CA MET A 122 -17.95 -5.38 -29.20
C MET A 122 -19.11 -5.39 -30.17
N LEU A 123 -20.33 -5.03 -29.74
CA LEU A 123 -21.49 -4.88 -30.63
C LEU A 123 -21.28 -3.74 -31.63
N LYS A 124 -20.81 -2.58 -31.16
CA LYS A 124 -20.46 -1.45 -32.03
C LYS A 124 -19.42 -1.87 -33.06
N GLY A 125 -18.36 -2.58 -32.67
CA GLY A 125 -17.33 -3.05 -33.58
C GLY A 125 -17.84 -3.97 -34.67
N ARG A 126 -18.82 -4.85 -34.38
CA ARG A 126 -19.48 -5.70 -35.39
C ARG A 126 -20.30 -4.92 -36.38
N GLU A 127 -21.14 -3.99 -35.93
CA GLU A 127 -21.99 -3.17 -36.81
C GLU A 127 -21.17 -2.26 -37.73
N GLU A 128 -20.08 -1.67 -37.20
CA GLU A 128 -19.21 -0.76 -37.96
C GLU A 128 -18.12 -1.50 -38.73
N ARG A 129 -18.07 -2.82 -38.66
CA ARG A 129 -17.12 -3.70 -39.36
C ARG A 129 -15.67 -3.30 -39.19
N TYR A 130 -15.28 -2.96 -37.93
CA TYR A 130 -13.92 -2.50 -37.62
C TYR A 130 -12.84 -3.45 -38.09
N LEU A 131 -13.05 -4.76 -37.94
CA LEU A 131 -12.07 -5.77 -38.34
C LEU A 131 -11.89 -5.81 -39.88
N GLU A 132 -12.97 -5.63 -40.65
CA GLU A 132 -12.92 -5.63 -42.08
C GLU A 132 -12.27 -4.35 -42.64
N ARG A 133 -12.31 -3.24 -41.90
CA ARG A 133 -11.66 -1.99 -42.25
C ARG A 133 -10.16 -1.96 -42.02
N CYS A 134 -9.65 -2.93 -41.26
CA CYS A 134 -8.23 -3.03 -41.01
C CYS A 134 -7.52 -3.68 -42.17
N GLY A 135 -6.47 -3.04 -42.67
CA GLY A 135 -5.53 -3.65 -43.60
C GLY A 135 -4.73 -4.80 -42.94
N GLU A 136 -3.90 -5.45 -43.74
CA GLU A 136 -2.94 -6.41 -43.20
C GLU A 136 -1.91 -5.68 -42.36
N SER A 137 -1.78 -6.08 -41.08
CA SER A 137 -0.82 -5.48 -40.13
C SER A 137 0.65 -5.87 -40.40
N GLY A 138 0.87 -6.87 -41.27
CA GLY A 138 2.14 -7.49 -41.49
C GLY A 138 2.57 -8.44 -40.32
N ALA A 139 1.79 -8.53 -39.25
CA ALA A 139 2.00 -9.44 -38.15
C ALA A 139 0.98 -10.61 -38.22
N ALA A 140 1.47 -11.83 -38.28
CA ALA A 140 0.60 -13.01 -38.28
C ALA A 140 0.08 -13.26 -36.86
N LEU A 141 -1.25 -13.21 -36.68
CA LEU A 141 -1.86 -13.53 -35.39
C LEU A 141 -1.82 -15.06 -35.15
N PRO A 142 -1.51 -15.50 -33.91
CA PRO A 142 -1.42 -16.92 -33.60
C PRO A 142 -2.78 -17.61 -33.75
N PRO A 143 -2.81 -18.95 -33.99
CA PRO A 143 -4.04 -19.71 -34.03
C PRO A 143 -4.76 -19.69 -32.67
N PRO A 144 -6.06 -20.01 -32.62
CA PRO A 144 -6.76 -20.19 -31.36
C PRO A 144 -6.05 -21.21 -30.48
N THR A 145 -5.77 -20.82 -29.24
CA THR A 145 -5.15 -21.68 -28.22
C THR A 145 -6.14 -22.05 -27.13
N VAL A 146 -5.88 -23.13 -26.40
CA VAL A 146 -6.62 -23.45 -25.17
C VAL A 146 -6.31 -22.36 -24.16
N LEU A 147 -7.37 -21.74 -23.62
CA LEU A 147 -7.22 -20.65 -22.65
C LEU A 147 -6.55 -21.17 -21.37
N ALA A 148 -5.50 -20.53 -20.93
CA ALA A 148 -4.85 -20.79 -19.63
C ALA A 148 -5.79 -20.52 -18.43
N THR A 149 -6.92 -19.87 -18.67
CA THR A 149 -8.00 -19.61 -17.68
C THR A 149 -9.02 -20.72 -17.56
N GLN A 150 -8.85 -21.86 -18.28
CA GLN A 150 -9.79 -22.96 -18.16
C GLN A 150 -9.73 -23.55 -16.74
N GLY A 151 -10.88 -23.55 -16.05
CA GLY A 151 -10.99 -24.05 -14.67
C GLY A 151 -10.85 -22.99 -13.58
N LEU A 152 -10.47 -21.74 -13.91
CA LEU A 152 -10.46 -20.66 -12.93
C LEU A 152 -11.89 -20.23 -12.57
N ASP A 153 -12.10 -19.94 -11.28
CA ASP A 153 -13.32 -19.27 -10.85
C ASP A 153 -13.35 -17.82 -11.34
N PRO A 154 -14.51 -17.11 -11.28
CA PRO A 154 -14.62 -15.75 -11.79
C PRO A 154 -13.69 -14.74 -11.11
N LEU A 155 -13.43 -14.88 -9.81
CA LEU A 155 -12.53 -14.00 -9.07
C LEU A 155 -11.08 -14.22 -9.51
N GLN A 156 -10.67 -15.48 -9.60
CA GLN A 156 -9.37 -15.90 -10.12
C GLN A 156 -9.16 -15.40 -11.56
N ALA A 157 -10.16 -15.55 -12.43
CA ALA A 157 -10.12 -15.03 -13.80
C ALA A 157 -10.04 -13.50 -13.85
N SER A 158 -10.60 -12.80 -12.88
CA SER A 158 -10.47 -11.33 -12.78
C SER A 158 -9.03 -10.88 -12.49
N PHE A 159 -8.32 -11.58 -11.61
CA PHE A 159 -6.91 -11.32 -11.34
C PHE A 159 -6.04 -11.69 -12.55
N TRP A 160 -6.32 -12.83 -13.18
CA TRP A 160 -5.64 -13.22 -14.42
C TRP A 160 -5.77 -12.15 -15.49
N THR A 161 -6.97 -11.62 -15.70
CA THR A 161 -7.21 -10.55 -16.69
C THR A 161 -6.39 -9.29 -16.36
N ARG A 162 -6.32 -8.89 -15.09
CA ARG A 162 -5.50 -7.73 -14.68
C ARG A 162 -4.00 -7.98 -14.88
N MET A 163 -3.55 -9.20 -14.63
CA MET A 163 -2.14 -9.56 -14.82
C MET A 163 -1.76 -9.52 -16.32
N LEU A 164 -2.60 -10.11 -17.17
CA LEU A 164 -2.43 -10.04 -18.63
C LEU A 164 -2.50 -8.59 -19.14
N TYR A 165 -3.45 -7.81 -18.62
CA TYR A 165 -3.56 -6.39 -18.92
C TYR A 165 -2.30 -5.61 -18.52
N SER A 166 -1.72 -5.94 -17.37
CA SER A 166 -0.45 -5.35 -16.93
C SER A 166 0.70 -5.65 -17.90
N CYS A 167 0.80 -6.91 -18.38
CA CYS A 167 1.79 -7.28 -19.38
C CYS A 167 1.64 -6.45 -20.65
N LEU A 168 0.41 -6.35 -21.15
CA LEU A 168 0.14 -5.61 -22.39
C LEU A 168 0.47 -4.12 -22.25
N VAL A 169 -0.06 -3.46 -21.22
CA VAL A 169 0.13 -2.01 -21.11
C VAL A 169 1.57 -1.63 -20.81
N ASP A 170 2.31 -2.45 -20.05
CA ASP A 170 3.72 -2.16 -19.81
C ASP A 170 4.57 -2.42 -21.06
N ALA A 171 4.29 -3.49 -21.82
CA ALA A 171 4.96 -3.81 -23.07
C ALA A 171 4.76 -2.71 -24.12
N ASP A 172 3.52 -2.24 -24.32
CA ASP A 172 3.17 -1.14 -25.24
C ASP A 172 3.91 0.17 -24.86
N PHE A 173 3.89 0.54 -23.56
CA PHE A 173 4.60 1.72 -23.09
C PHE A 173 6.13 1.61 -23.28
N LEU A 174 6.71 0.45 -23.01
CA LEU A 174 8.17 0.24 -23.15
C LEU A 174 8.62 0.22 -24.61
N ASP A 175 7.86 -0.40 -25.51
CA ASP A 175 8.17 -0.40 -26.93
C ASP A 175 8.05 1.03 -27.51
N THR A 176 6.98 1.75 -27.17
CA THR A 176 6.78 3.16 -27.55
C THR A 176 7.89 4.06 -26.96
N GLU A 177 8.26 3.88 -25.67
CA GLU A 177 9.35 4.63 -25.03
C GLU A 177 10.70 4.38 -25.75
N ARG A 178 10.98 3.12 -26.09
CA ARG A 178 12.19 2.74 -26.82
C ARG A 178 12.26 3.44 -28.17
N PHE A 179 11.18 3.47 -28.92
CA PHE A 179 11.12 4.19 -30.19
C PHE A 179 11.24 5.70 -30.00
N MET A 180 10.46 6.32 -29.10
CA MET A 180 10.38 7.77 -28.95
C MET A 180 11.64 8.39 -28.33
N ASN A 181 12.25 7.72 -27.35
CA ASN A 181 13.29 8.30 -26.51
C ASN A 181 14.64 7.54 -26.56
N GLY A 182 14.73 6.46 -27.36
CA GLY A 182 15.87 5.54 -27.31
C GLY A 182 15.88 4.71 -26.01
N GLU A 183 16.97 4.03 -25.76
CA GLU A 183 17.13 3.29 -24.50
C GLU A 183 17.29 4.28 -23.33
N ARG A 184 16.23 4.48 -22.58
CA ARG A 184 16.32 5.17 -21.28
C ARG A 184 16.95 4.21 -20.28
N GLY A 185 17.73 4.74 -19.34
CA GLY A 185 18.49 3.98 -18.34
C GLY A 185 17.62 3.20 -17.34
N ARG A 186 16.73 2.31 -17.82
CA ARG A 186 16.04 1.30 -17.01
C ARG A 186 16.96 0.10 -16.77
N GLY A 187 16.73 -0.66 -15.72
CA GLY A 187 17.51 -1.86 -15.41
C GLY A 187 18.89 -1.55 -14.84
N GLY A 188 19.84 -2.49 -15.04
CA GLY A 188 21.20 -2.38 -14.49
C GLY A 188 21.26 -2.60 -12.97
N TYR A 189 20.28 -3.35 -12.42
CA TYR A 189 20.23 -3.74 -11.02
C TYR A 189 21.05 -5.01 -10.79
N ASP A 190 21.48 -5.20 -9.54
CA ASP A 190 22.10 -6.48 -9.15
C ASP A 190 21.04 -7.59 -9.12
N ASP A 191 21.46 -8.81 -9.43
CA ASP A 191 20.60 -9.99 -9.35
C ASP A 191 20.38 -10.45 -7.90
N ILE A 192 19.37 -11.27 -7.68
CA ILE A 192 19.02 -11.78 -6.35
C ILE A 192 20.18 -12.54 -5.67
N PRO A 193 20.97 -13.40 -6.36
CA PRO A 193 22.15 -14.02 -5.77
C PRO A 193 23.19 -13.01 -5.25
N THR A 194 23.46 -11.94 -5.97
CA THR A 194 24.36 -10.87 -5.56
C THR A 194 23.82 -10.14 -4.31
N LEU A 195 22.52 -9.82 -4.29
CA LEU A 195 21.87 -9.21 -3.13
C LEU A 195 21.89 -10.11 -1.90
N LEU A 196 21.70 -11.42 -2.08
CA LEU A 196 21.84 -12.40 -1.01
C LEU A 196 23.27 -12.41 -0.43
N ALA A 197 24.28 -12.38 -1.29
CA ALA A 197 25.68 -12.33 -0.85
C ALA A 197 25.99 -11.06 -0.04
N ARG A 198 25.44 -9.89 -0.45
CA ARG A 198 25.56 -8.64 0.33
C ARG A 198 24.91 -8.77 1.71
N LEU A 199 23.69 -9.31 1.78
CA LEU A 199 23.04 -9.55 3.06
C LEU A 199 23.86 -10.48 3.95
N GLN A 200 24.37 -11.58 3.42
CA GLN A 200 25.19 -12.53 4.18
C GLN A 200 26.48 -11.86 4.71
N ALA A 201 27.12 -11.02 3.94
CA ALA A 201 28.27 -10.24 4.40
C ALA A 201 27.90 -9.26 5.53
N TYR A 202 26.75 -8.58 5.41
CA TYR A 202 26.25 -7.63 6.40
C TYR A 202 25.92 -8.30 7.75
N ILE A 203 25.29 -9.47 7.75
CA ILE A 203 24.87 -10.18 8.97
C ILE A 203 25.99 -11.04 9.59
N LYS A 204 27.11 -11.26 8.87
CA LYS A 204 28.22 -12.08 9.37
C LYS A 204 28.73 -11.68 10.76
N PRO A 205 28.90 -10.38 11.11
CA PRO A 205 29.32 -9.97 12.45
C PRO A 205 28.30 -10.33 13.55
N TRP A 206 27.04 -10.52 13.20
CA TRP A 206 25.96 -10.82 14.16
C TRP A 206 25.99 -12.27 14.66
N GLN A 207 26.71 -13.16 13.97
CA GLN A 207 26.81 -14.58 14.34
C GLN A 207 27.63 -14.81 15.64
N GLN A 208 28.17 -13.72 16.23
CA GLN A 208 28.84 -13.74 17.54
C GLN A 208 28.09 -12.82 18.53
N PRO A 209 26.87 -13.17 18.97
CA PRO A 209 26.05 -12.31 19.81
C PRO A 209 26.64 -12.16 21.21
N ARG A 210 26.64 -10.92 21.72
CA ARG A 210 27.18 -10.58 23.05
C ARG A 210 26.12 -10.58 24.17
N THR A 211 24.85 -10.52 23.79
CA THR A 211 23.70 -10.46 24.71
C THR A 211 22.71 -11.58 24.40
N GLU A 212 21.91 -11.98 25.39
CA GLU A 212 20.86 -12.97 25.19
C GLU A 212 19.85 -12.53 24.12
N LEU A 213 19.43 -11.27 24.15
CA LEU A 213 18.53 -10.72 23.15
C LEU A 213 19.09 -10.85 21.72
N ASN A 214 20.39 -10.58 21.54
CA ASN A 214 21.01 -10.72 20.22
C ASN A 214 21.18 -12.19 19.82
N ARG A 215 21.33 -13.10 20.78
CA ARG A 215 21.34 -14.55 20.51
C ARG A 215 19.99 -14.99 19.95
N LEU A 216 18.89 -14.59 20.60
CA LEU A 216 17.53 -14.87 20.13
C LEU A 216 17.27 -14.31 18.73
N ARG A 217 17.73 -13.08 18.44
CA ARG A 217 17.62 -12.49 17.11
C ARG A 217 18.41 -13.28 16.06
N CYS A 218 19.58 -13.79 16.41
CA CYS A 218 20.36 -14.63 15.50
C CYS A 218 19.69 -16.00 15.28
N GLU A 219 19.09 -16.60 16.29
CA GLU A 219 18.33 -17.85 16.15
C GLU A 219 17.17 -17.66 15.17
N ILE A 220 16.36 -16.59 15.31
CA ILE A 220 15.27 -16.25 14.40
C ILE A 220 15.79 -16.03 12.98
N LEU A 221 16.86 -15.24 12.81
CA LEU A 221 17.47 -14.96 11.53
C LEU A 221 17.93 -16.24 10.82
N ASN A 222 18.62 -17.13 11.52
CA ASN A 222 19.12 -18.38 10.98
C ASN A 222 17.96 -19.32 10.59
N THR A 223 16.93 -19.42 11.44
CA THR A 223 15.71 -20.19 11.13
C THR A 223 15.03 -19.69 9.85
N CYS A 224 14.93 -18.37 9.69
CA CYS A 224 14.38 -17.77 8.45
C CYS A 224 15.26 -18.06 7.22
N MET A 225 16.58 -17.97 7.37
CA MET A 225 17.52 -18.30 6.28
C MET A 225 17.41 -19.78 5.84
N GLU A 226 17.32 -20.70 6.79
CA GLU A 226 17.17 -22.14 6.52
C GLU A 226 15.83 -22.44 5.83
N ALA A 227 14.75 -21.78 6.31
CA ALA A 227 13.43 -21.91 5.75
C ALA A 227 13.33 -21.41 4.29
N GLY A 228 14.26 -20.57 3.83
CA GLY A 228 14.31 -20.09 2.45
C GLY A 228 14.45 -21.20 1.39
N SER A 229 14.80 -22.43 1.78
CA SER A 229 14.85 -23.59 0.87
C SER A 229 13.52 -24.34 0.72
N LYS A 230 12.50 -24.01 1.54
CA LYS A 230 11.15 -24.62 1.48
C LYS A 230 10.44 -24.29 0.16
N PRO A 231 9.39 -25.04 -0.25
CA PRO A 231 8.61 -24.78 -1.46
C PRO A 231 7.99 -23.37 -1.49
N LYS A 232 7.59 -22.90 -2.67
CA LYS A 232 6.76 -21.68 -2.81
C LYS A 232 5.42 -21.88 -2.11
N GLY A 233 4.81 -20.80 -1.60
CA GLY A 233 3.52 -20.88 -0.92
C GLY A 233 3.26 -19.69 0.00
N VAL A 234 2.42 -19.89 0.99
CA VAL A 234 2.08 -18.88 2.00
C VAL A 234 2.81 -19.20 3.32
N TYR A 235 3.49 -18.21 3.85
CA TYR A 235 4.24 -18.31 5.09
C TYR A 235 3.77 -17.28 6.11
N THR A 236 3.91 -17.63 7.38
CA THR A 236 3.78 -16.69 8.49
C THR A 236 5.13 -16.55 9.20
N LEU A 237 5.42 -15.36 9.67
CA LEU A 237 6.57 -15.07 10.54
C LEU A 237 6.06 -14.38 11.80
N THR A 238 5.82 -15.18 12.84
CA THR A 238 5.26 -14.74 14.10
C THR A 238 6.37 -14.55 15.12
N VAL A 239 6.85 -13.31 15.25
CA VAL A 239 7.97 -12.95 16.10
C VAL A 239 7.63 -11.74 16.95
N PRO A 240 7.87 -11.75 18.26
CA PRO A 240 7.61 -10.62 19.16
C PRO A 240 8.28 -9.32 18.70
N THR A 241 7.72 -8.19 19.11
CA THR A 241 8.29 -6.86 18.82
C THR A 241 9.74 -6.79 19.33
N GLY A 242 10.64 -6.29 18.47
CA GLY A 242 12.07 -6.22 18.77
C GLY A 242 12.86 -7.51 18.49
N GLY A 243 12.22 -8.57 17.97
CA GLY A 243 12.87 -9.83 17.59
C GLY A 243 13.64 -9.80 16.25
N GLY A 244 13.73 -8.66 15.56
CA GLY A 244 14.51 -8.53 14.34
C GLY A 244 13.77 -8.94 13.07
N LYS A 245 12.44 -8.89 13.04
CA LYS A 245 11.56 -9.28 11.91
C LYS A 245 12.03 -8.75 10.55
N THR A 246 12.37 -7.46 10.46
CA THR A 246 12.70 -6.78 9.21
C THR A 246 13.85 -7.45 8.46
N VAL A 247 14.95 -7.76 9.16
CA VAL A 247 16.12 -8.38 8.53
C VAL A 247 15.92 -9.89 8.37
N ALA A 248 15.22 -10.54 9.31
CA ALA A 248 14.93 -11.98 9.23
C ALA A 248 13.98 -12.30 8.05
N SER A 249 12.94 -11.50 7.82
CA SER A 249 12.05 -11.66 6.67
C SER A 249 12.74 -11.37 5.34
N LEU A 250 13.60 -10.35 5.28
CA LEU A 250 14.43 -10.08 4.09
C LEU A 250 15.40 -11.24 3.81
N ALA A 251 15.98 -11.84 4.87
CA ALA A 251 16.90 -12.96 4.74
C ALA A 251 16.19 -14.22 4.20
N PHE A 252 15.00 -14.54 4.72
CA PHE A 252 14.14 -15.55 4.13
C PHE A 252 13.88 -15.26 2.66
N ALA A 253 13.40 -14.04 2.34
CA ALA A 253 12.97 -13.67 1.01
C ALA A 253 14.08 -13.77 -0.03
N LEU A 254 15.26 -13.22 0.25
CA LEU A 254 16.39 -13.29 -0.68
C LEU A 254 16.91 -14.74 -0.86
N ARG A 255 16.97 -15.51 0.22
CA ARG A 255 17.35 -16.93 0.14
C ARG A 255 16.34 -17.73 -0.65
N HIS A 256 15.04 -17.49 -0.40
CA HIS A 256 13.95 -18.17 -1.10
C HIS A 256 13.92 -17.78 -2.60
N ALA A 257 14.03 -16.50 -2.90
CA ALA A 257 14.09 -16.01 -4.26
C ALA A 257 15.28 -16.60 -5.04
N ALA A 258 16.47 -16.61 -4.44
CA ALA A 258 17.65 -17.23 -5.05
C ALA A 258 17.48 -18.73 -5.30
N LYS A 259 16.86 -19.47 -4.36
CA LYS A 259 16.60 -20.92 -4.48
C LYS A 259 15.61 -21.25 -5.60
N HIS A 260 14.58 -20.43 -5.79
CA HIS A 260 13.46 -20.71 -6.68
C HIS A 260 13.48 -19.89 -7.99
N GLY A 261 14.58 -19.17 -8.28
CA GLY A 261 14.69 -18.34 -9.48
C GLY A 261 13.68 -17.20 -9.54
N MET A 262 13.28 -16.68 -8.37
CA MET A 262 12.34 -15.56 -8.30
C MET A 262 13.11 -14.24 -8.50
N GLN A 263 12.43 -13.25 -9.06
CA GLN A 263 13.12 -12.06 -9.56
C GLN A 263 13.10 -10.89 -8.59
N ARG A 264 12.15 -10.83 -7.64
CA ARG A 264 11.88 -9.64 -6.80
C ARG A 264 11.50 -9.99 -5.39
N VAL A 265 11.76 -9.04 -4.50
CA VAL A 265 11.24 -9.00 -3.13
C VAL A 265 10.40 -7.73 -3.00
N ILE A 266 9.12 -7.87 -2.68
CA ILE A 266 8.20 -6.75 -2.49
C ILE A 266 7.82 -6.69 -1.03
N TYR A 267 8.16 -5.58 -0.37
CA TYR A 267 7.95 -5.37 1.06
C TYR A 267 6.81 -4.37 1.26
N VAL A 268 5.68 -4.86 1.76
CA VAL A 268 4.44 -4.10 1.91
C VAL A 268 4.25 -3.72 3.38
N ILE A 269 4.11 -2.42 3.66
CA ILE A 269 4.04 -1.86 5.02
C ILE A 269 2.72 -1.08 5.18
N PRO A 270 2.05 -1.14 6.35
CA PRO A 270 0.77 -0.46 6.54
C PRO A 270 0.89 1.08 6.60
N TYR A 271 2.01 1.62 7.10
CA TYR A 271 2.18 3.05 7.37
C TYR A 271 3.40 3.65 6.69
N THR A 272 3.24 4.86 6.14
CA THR A 272 4.33 5.62 5.50
C THR A 272 5.46 5.98 6.48
N SER A 273 5.15 6.19 7.77
CA SER A 273 6.16 6.54 8.79
C SER A 273 7.21 5.46 9.05
N ILE A 274 6.93 4.21 8.72
CA ILE A 274 7.85 3.06 8.91
C ILE A 274 8.62 2.76 7.62
N ILE A 275 8.11 3.17 6.47
CA ILE A 275 8.72 2.87 5.16
C ILE A 275 10.14 3.43 5.10
N ASP A 276 10.33 4.72 5.42
CA ASP A 276 11.63 5.38 5.38
C ASP A 276 12.68 4.62 6.20
N GLN A 277 12.29 4.13 7.38
CA GLN A 277 13.19 3.38 8.26
C GLN A 277 13.58 2.03 7.65
N ASN A 278 12.61 1.24 7.18
CA ASN A 278 12.86 -0.07 6.58
C ASN A 278 13.61 0.06 5.26
N ALA A 279 13.22 1.00 4.39
CA ALA A 279 13.90 1.27 3.14
C ALA A 279 15.35 1.71 3.35
N ARG A 280 15.64 2.49 4.41
CA ARG A 280 17.02 2.84 4.80
C ARG A 280 17.83 1.61 5.15
N VAL A 281 17.30 0.73 6.02
CA VAL A 281 17.98 -0.53 6.38
C VAL A 281 18.27 -1.37 5.15
N PHE A 282 17.31 -1.48 4.22
CA PHE A 282 17.51 -2.26 3.00
C PHE A 282 18.54 -1.61 2.06
N ARG A 283 18.53 -0.28 1.94
CA ARG A 283 19.57 0.45 1.16
C ARG A 283 20.98 0.27 1.75
N ASP A 284 21.08 0.29 3.08
CA ASP A 284 22.37 0.08 3.77
C ASP A 284 22.91 -1.34 3.55
N ILE A 285 22.02 -2.34 3.46
CA ILE A 285 22.39 -3.75 3.23
C ILE A 285 22.67 -4.02 1.74
N LEU A 286 21.77 -3.57 0.87
CA LEU A 286 21.71 -4.02 -0.53
C LEU A 286 22.25 -3.01 -1.54
N GLY A 287 22.50 -1.77 -1.11
CA GLY A 287 22.85 -0.64 -1.96
C GLY A 287 21.64 0.12 -2.48
N SER A 288 21.77 1.45 -2.56
CA SER A 288 20.66 2.36 -2.90
C SER A 288 20.09 2.13 -4.31
N GLY A 289 20.92 1.66 -5.25
CA GLY A 289 20.53 1.38 -6.63
C GLY A 289 19.62 0.16 -6.81
N ASN A 290 19.43 -0.67 -5.78
CA ASN A 290 18.64 -1.90 -5.83
C ASN A 290 17.31 -1.83 -5.06
N VAL A 291 17.06 -0.73 -4.35
CA VAL A 291 15.89 -0.57 -3.49
C VAL A 291 15.03 0.60 -3.95
N LEU A 292 13.84 0.29 -4.43
CA LEU A 292 12.80 1.27 -4.75
C LEU A 292 11.93 1.50 -3.52
N GLU A 293 11.76 2.75 -3.15
CA GLU A 293 10.75 3.19 -2.20
C GLU A 293 9.61 3.86 -2.97
N HIS A 294 8.37 3.34 -2.85
CA HIS A 294 7.24 3.83 -3.61
C HIS A 294 5.97 3.99 -2.76
N HIS A 295 5.70 5.23 -2.37
CA HIS A 295 4.48 5.64 -1.69
C HIS A 295 4.18 7.12 -2.00
N SER A 296 3.03 7.64 -1.56
CA SER A 296 2.56 9.01 -1.87
C SER A 296 3.51 10.14 -1.44
N GLY A 297 4.37 9.87 -0.45
CA GLY A 297 5.34 10.87 0.06
C GLY A 297 6.66 10.94 -0.73
N VAL A 298 6.96 9.96 -1.60
CA VAL A 298 8.23 9.94 -2.37
C VAL A 298 8.04 10.62 -3.71
N GLN A 299 8.96 11.51 -4.04
CA GLN A 299 9.06 12.10 -5.37
C GLN A 299 10.51 12.01 -5.85
N PHE A 300 10.67 11.73 -7.14
CA PHE A 300 11.96 11.76 -7.81
C PHE A 300 12.09 13.05 -8.59
N ASP A 301 13.24 13.70 -8.45
CA ASP A 301 13.57 14.86 -9.28
C ASP A 301 13.81 14.38 -10.71
N LEU A 302 13.01 14.89 -11.64
CA LEU A 302 13.11 14.63 -13.08
C LEU A 302 13.48 15.88 -13.86
N SER A 303 13.99 16.92 -13.17
CA SER A 303 14.49 18.14 -13.84
C SER A 303 15.65 17.81 -14.81
N ASP A 304 15.86 18.69 -15.78
CA ASP A 304 17.00 18.59 -16.68
C ASP A 304 18.30 18.58 -15.87
N GLY A 305 19.08 17.49 -16.01
CA GLY A 305 20.29 17.26 -15.23
C GLY A 305 20.12 16.42 -13.95
N ALA A 306 18.94 15.84 -13.71
CA ALA A 306 18.73 14.92 -12.58
C ALA A 306 19.73 13.75 -12.61
N PRO A 307 20.21 13.27 -11.43
CA PRO A 307 21.12 12.14 -11.38
C PRO A 307 20.52 10.89 -12.06
N PRO A 308 21.30 10.10 -12.83
CA PRO A 308 20.80 8.91 -13.52
C PRO A 308 20.06 7.91 -12.59
N GLU A 309 20.49 7.80 -11.33
CA GLU A 309 19.83 6.97 -10.32
C GLU A 309 18.43 7.48 -9.99
N ALA A 310 18.22 8.80 -9.89
CA ALA A 310 16.91 9.39 -9.62
C ALA A 310 15.93 9.13 -10.78
N VAL A 311 16.39 9.32 -12.03
CA VAL A 311 15.62 9.02 -13.23
C VAL A 311 15.24 7.54 -13.28
N ARG A 312 16.19 6.63 -13.02
CA ARG A 312 15.95 5.18 -12.99
C ARG A 312 14.89 4.80 -11.94
N LYS A 313 15.00 5.34 -10.73
CA LYS A 313 14.01 5.10 -9.66
C LYS A 313 12.61 5.64 -10.03
N ALA A 314 12.55 6.82 -10.65
CA ALA A 314 11.29 7.37 -11.13
C ALA A 314 10.61 6.47 -12.16
N LEU A 315 11.36 5.99 -13.14
CA LEU A 315 10.89 5.04 -14.14
C LEU A 315 10.45 3.72 -13.51
N ALA A 316 11.20 3.22 -12.52
CA ALA A 316 10.85 2.00 -11.79
C ALA A 316 9.57 2.11 -10.97
N THR A 317 9.11 3.31 -10.58
CA THR A 317 7.81 3.46 -9.90
C THR A 317 6.61 3.10 -10.78
N GLU A 318 6.78 3.18 -12.10
CA GLU A 318 5.71 2.93 -13.05
C GLU A 318 5.36 1.43 -13.11
N ASN A 319 6.38 0.56 -13.10
CA ASN A 319 6.21 -0.88 -13.32
C ASN A 319 6.84 -1.78 -12.25
N TRP A 320 7.59 -1.26 -11.26
CA TRP A 320 8.27 -2.03 -10.21
C TRP A 320 9.28 -3.06 -10.74
N ASP A 321 10.07 -2.70 -11.72
CA ASP A 321 11.09 -3.57 -12.31
C ASP A 321 12.34 -3.76 -11.43
N MET A 322 12.49 -3.00 -10.33
CA MET A 322 13.62 -3.13 -9.38
C MET A 322 13.53 -4.42 -8.54
N PRO A 323 14.69 -4.99 -8.15
CA PRO A 323 14.74 -6.26 -7.42
C PRO A 323 14.17 -6.19 -6.00
N VAL A 324 14.18 -5.02 -5.35
CA VAL A 324 13.58 -4.81 -4.03
C VAL A 324 12.69 -3.58 -4.07
N VAL A 325 11.40 -3.77 -3.78
CA VAL A 325 10.40 -2.71 -3.75
C VAL A 325 9.82 -2.60 -2.35
N VAL A 326 9.84 -1.41 -1.75
CA VAL A 326 9.21 -1.11 -0.46
C VAL A 326 8.03 -0.18 -0.72
N THR A 327 6.83 -0.60 -0.32
CA THR A 327 5.60 0.12 -0.65
C THR A 327 4.56 0.06 0.48
N THR A 328 3.46 0.81 0.35
CA THR A 328 2.33 0.75 1.29
C THR A 328 1.31 -0.31 0.93
N ALA A 329 0.57 -0.83 1.92
CA ALA A 329 -0.59 -1.69 1.70
C ALA A 329 -1.64 -1.01 0.80
N VAL A 330 -1.83 0.31 0.93
CA VAL A 330 -2.73 1.10 0.08
C VAL A 330 -2.30 1.04 -1.38
N GLN A 331 -1.04 1.38 -1.67
CA GLN A 331 -0.51 1.36 -3.04
C GLN A 331 -0.56 -0.05 -3.65
N PHE A 332 -0.27 -1.08 -2.84
CA PHE A 332 -0.29 -2.47 -3.27
C PHE A 332 -1.71 -2.94 -3.62
N PHE A 333 -2.63 -2.93 -2.67
CA PHE A 333 -3.96 -3.50 -2.87
C PHE A 333 -4.83 -2.66 -3.81
N GLU A 334 -4.74 -1.32 -3.76
CA GLU A 334 -5.43 -0.48 -4.75
C GLU A 334 -4.91 -0.69 -6.18
N SER A 335 -3.66 -1.12 -6.36
CA SER A 335 -3.16 -1.54 -7.68
C SER A 335 -3.74 -2.89 -8.09
N MET A 336 -3.85 -3.88 -7.17
CA MET A 336 -4.43 -5.20 -7.44
C MET A 336 -5.88 -5.12 -7.93
N TYR A 337 -6.65 -4.12 -7.48
CA TYR A 337 -8.04 -3.91 -7.87
C TYR A 337 -8.23 -2.76 -8.87
N ALA A 338 -7.14 -2.18 -9.39
CA ALA A 338 -7.20 -1.10 -10.36
C ALA A 338 -7.78 -1.53 -11.73
N ALA A 339 -8.26 -0.53 -12.46
CA ALA A 339 -8.66 -0.65 -13.85
C ALA A 339 -7.82 0.26 -14.77
N ARG A 340 -7.25 1.37 -14.27
CA ARG A 340 -6.45 2.32 -15.05
C ARG A 340 -5.08 1.75 -15.40
N SER A 341 -4.62 1.95 -16.64
CA SER A 341 -3.33 1.49 -17.17
C SER A 341 -2.14 1.88 -16.27
N SER A 342 -2.05 3.15 -15.88
CA SER A 342 -0.97 3.67 -15.04
C SER A 342 -0.84 2.99 -13.66
N ARG A 343 -1.93 2.46 -13.11
CA ARG A 343 -1.92 1.71 -11.86
C ARG A 343 -1.67 0.21 -12.07
N CYS A 344 -2.09 -0.33 -13.20
CA CYS A 344 -1.97 -1.75 -13.52
C CYS A 344 -0.58 -2.13 -14.06
N ARG A 345 0.20 -1.22 -14.67
CA ARG A 345 1.52 -1.50 -15.30
C ARG A 345 2.48 -2.32 -14.45
N LYS A 346 2.38 -2.25 -13.13
CA LYS A 346 3.29 -2.91 -12.19
C LYS A 346 2.89 -4.32 -11.77
N LEU A 347 1.65 -4.75 -12.08
CA LEU A 347 1.10 -5.99 -11.52
C LEU A 347 1.83 -7.24 -12.01
N HIS A 348 2.22 -7.32 -13.28
CA HIS A 348 2.94 -8.46 -13.82
C HIS A 348 4.27 -8.72 -13.09
N ASN A 349 4.89 -7.68 -12.51
CA ASN A 349 6.10 -7.77 -11.71
C ASN A 349 5.86 -8.28 -10.28
N LEU A 350 4.60 -8.54 -9.89
CA LEU A 350 4.26 -9.28 -8.67
C LEU A 350 4.37 -10.79 -8.89
N ALA A 351 4.19 -11.28 -10.11
CA ALA A 351 4.38 -12.69 -10.44
C ALA A 351 5.83 -13.13 -10.21
N ASN A 352 6.02 -14.39 -9.78
CA ASN A 352 7.31 -14.96 -9.47
C ASN A 352 8.18 -14.10 -8.53
N SER A 353 7.54 -13.51 -7.49
CA SER A 353 8.15 -12.63 -6.49
C SER A 353 7.90 -13.11 -5.06
N VAL A 354 8.77 -12.75 -4.12
CA VAL A 354 8.49 -12.91 -2.69
C VAL A 354 7.85 -11.63 -2.18
N ILE A 355 6.63 -11.74 -1.66
CA ILE A 355 5.84 -10.59 -1.21
C ILE A 355 5.65 -10.69 0.30
N ILE A 356 6.24 -9.73 1.03
CA ILE A 356 6.20 -9.67 2.49
C ILE A 356 5.19 -8.61 2.91
N PHE A 357 4.19 -8.99 3.69
CA PHE A 357 3.27 -8.07 4.35
C PHE A 357 3.71 -7.90 5.80
N ASP A 358 4.34 -6.78 6.09
CA ASP A 358 4.75 -6.45 7.46
C ASP A 358 3.58 -5.89 8.25
N GLU A 359 3.54 -6.19 9.56
CA GLU A 359 2.41 -5.88 10.44
C GLU A 359 1.05 -6.31 9.84
N ALA A 360 0.96 -7.55 9.35
CA ALA A 360 -0.21 -8.09 8.64
C ALA A 360 -1.53 -7.98 9.43
N GLN A 361 -1.47 -7.88 10.78
CA GLN A 361 -2.65 -7.64 11.61
C GLN A 361 -3.29 -6.26 11.38
N MET A 362 -2.58 -5.33 10.74
CA MET A 362 -3.07 -3.98 10.45
C MET A 362 -3.87 -3.89 9.13
N LEU A 363 -4.10 -5.02 8.46
CA LEU A 363 -4.98 -5.04 7.28
C LEU A 363 -6.38 -4.54 7.64
N PRO A 364 -6.96 -3.61 6.86
CA PRO A 364 -8.23 -3.00 7.20
C PRO A 364 -9.37 -4.02 7.16
N LEU A 365 -10.09 -4.17 8.28
CA LEU A 365 -11.19 -5.14 8.41
C LEU A 365 -12.24 -4.99 7.32
N ALA A 366 -12.61 -3.76 6.95
CA ALA A 366 -13.61 -3.49 5.93
C ALA A 366 -13.24 -4.00 4.51
N HIS A 367 -11.98 -4.38 4.30
CA HIS A 367 -11.45 -4.89 3.04
C HIS A 367 -10.65 -6.20 3.23
N LEU A 368 -10.82 -6.87 4.39
CA LEU A 368 -9.99 -8.01 4.74
C LEU A 368 -10.15 -9.16 3.74
N ARG A 369 -11.39 -9.52 3.36
CA ARG A 369 -11.65 -10.58 2.37
C ARG A 369 -11.01 -10.28 1.01
N PRO A 370 -11.20 -9.10 0.39
CA PRO A 370 -10.49 -8.73 -0.83
C PRO A 370 -8.97 -8.76 -0.71
N CYS A 371 -8.40 -8.27 0.39
CA CYS A 371 -6.96 -8.31 0.60
C CYS A 371 -6.43 -9.75 0.66
N VAL A 372 -7.11 -10.63 1.42
CA VAL A 372 -6.73 -12.05 1.51
C VAL A 372 -6.90 -12.77 0.18
N ALA A 373 -7.97 -12.49 -0.58
CA ALA A 373 -8.18 -13.07 -1.90
C ALA A 373 -7.07 -12.69 -2.89
N ALA A 374 -6.61 -11.43 -2.86
CA ALA A 374 -5.49 -10.98 -3.68
C ALA A 374 -4.17 -11.69 -3.30
N MET A 375 -3.88 -11.83 -2.00
CA MET A 375 -2.69 -12.55 -1.52
C MET A 375 -2.72 -14.04 -1.91
N ALA A 376 -3.87 -14.69 -1.74
CA ALA A 376 -4.09 -16.09 -2.10
C ALA A 376 -3.90 -16.32 -3.61
N SER A 377 -4.47 -15.43 -4.44
CA SER A 377 -4.32 -15.49 -5.90
C SER A 377 -2.84 -15.35 -6.33
N LEU A 378 -2.06 -14.47 -5.71
CA LEU A 378 -0.64 -14.32 -6.00
C LEU A 378 0.16 -15.59 -5.69
N ALA A 379 -0.15 -16.28 -4.60
CA ALA A 379 0.52 -17.53 -4.23
C ALA A 379 0.12 -18.70 -5.13
N GLU A 380 -1.17 -18.86 -5.43
CA GLU A 380 -1.71 -20.01 -6.15
C GLU A 380 -1.55 -19.91 -7.66
N GLN A 381 -1.83 -18.71 -8.25
CA GLN A 381 -1.88 -18.56 -9.71
C GLN A 381 -0.63 -17.94 -10.32
N PHE A 382 0.09 -17.09 -9.56
CA PHE A 382 1.17 -16.27 -10.12
C PHE A 382 2.56 -16.65 -9.63
N CYS A 383 2.73 -17.89 -9.16
CA CYS A 383 4.02 -18.45 -8.75
C CYS A 383 4.75 -17.64 -7.67
N SER A 384 4.06 -16.80 -6.93
CA SER A 384 4.65 -15.94 -5.90
C SER A 384 4.67 -16.64 -4.54
N THR A 385 5.52 -16.17 -3.64
CA THR A 385 5.51 -16.58 -2.24
C THR A 385 5.05 -15.40 -1.40
N VAL A 386 4.03 -15.61 -0.57
CA VAL A 386 3.47 -14.60 0.33
C VAL A 386 3.95 -14.87 1.76
N VAL A 387 4.43 -13.83 2.44
CA VAL A 387 4.89 -13.90 3.84
C VAL A 387 4.12 -12.89 4.68
N LEU A 388 3.40 -13.37 5.69
CA LEU A 388 2.69 -12.54 6.66
C LEU A 388 3.57 -12.34 7.90
N CYS A 389 4.22 -11.18 8.01
CA CYS A 389 5.06 -10.82 9.15
C CYS A 389 4.24 -10.09 10.20
N THR A 390 4.32 -10.53 11.45
CA THR A 390 3.55 -9.92 12.54
C THR A 390 4.16 -10.23 13.90
N ALA A 391 3.89 -9.37 14.88
CA ALA A 391 4.05 -9.69 16.29
C ALA A 391 2.83 -10.43 16.87
N THR A 392 1.68 -10.37 16.19
CA THR A 392 0.40 -10.90 16.69
C THR A 392 -0.34 -11.49 15.47
N GLN A 393 -0.36 -12.84 15.39
CA GLN A 393 -0.89 -13.52 14.21
C GLN A 393 -2.40 -13.28 14.07
N PRO A 394 -2.86 -12.71 12.94
CA PRO A 394 -4.28 -12.39 12.73
C PRO A 394 -5.15 -13.61 12.40
N SER A 395 -4.60 -14.84 12.48
CA SER A 395 -5.31 -16.11 12.22
C SER A 395 -6.05 -16.13 10.90
N LEU A 396 -5.39 -15.75 9.80
CA LEU A 396 -6.00 -15.67 8.45
C LEU A 396 -6.06 -17.01 7.71
N ASP A 397 -5.62 -18.11 8.35
CA ASP A 397 -5.51 -19.43 7.72
C ASP A 397 -6.81 -19.91 7.07
N ASP A 398 -7.95 -19.71 7.76
CA ASP A 398 -9.26 -20.12 7.24
C ASP A 398 -9.67 -19.33 6.00
N LEU A 399 -9.41 -18.02 6.01
CA LEU A 399 -9.68 -17.14 4.86
C LEU A 399 -8.73 -17.45 3.70
N LEU A 400 -7.46 -17.69 3.97
CA LEU A 400 -6.49 -18.08 2.94
C LEU A 400 -6.87 -19.40 2.29
N ARG A 401 -7.26 -20.42 3.06
CA ARG A 401 -7.76 -21.70 2.53
C ARG A 401 -9.02 -21.56 1.69
N THR A 402 -9.85 -20.57 1.98
CA THR A 402 -11.05 -20.28 1.17
C THR A 402 -10.70 -19.89 -0.27
N TYR A 403 -9.63 -19.10 -0.45
CA TYR A 403 -9.24 -18.56 -1.76
C TYR A 403 -8.03 -19.27 -2.41
N ALA A 404 -7.27 -20.06 -1.65
CA ALA A 404 -6.14 -20.86 -2.11
C ALA A 404 -6.09 -22.18 -1.35
N PRO A 405 -7.03 -23.13 -1.63
CA PRO A 405 -7.15 -24.38 -0.89
C PRO A 405 -5.92 -25.27 -0.99
N ASP A 406 -5.22 -25.22 -2.11
CA ASP A 406 -4.04 -26.05 -2.39
C ASP A 406 -2.72 -25.43 -1.86
N CYS A 407 -2.79 -24.24 -1.24
CA CYS A 407 -1.64 -23.51 -0.76
C CYS A 407 -1.57 -23.52 0.77
N PRO A 408 -0.83 -24.44 1.41
CA PRO A 408 -0.75 -24.53 2.86
C PRO A 408 -0.04 -23.32 3.46
N VAL A 409 -0.54 -22.84 4.60
CA VAL A 409 0.11 -21.80 5.39
C VAL A 409 1.14 -22.45 6.31
N THR A 410 2.39 -21.98 6.27
CA THR A 410 3.50 -22.54 7.05
C THR A 410 4.15 -21.47 7.91
N GLU A 411 4.26 -21.72 9.23
CA GLU A 411 5.00 -20.85 10.14
C GLU A 411 6.52 -21.03 9.95
N LEU A 412 7.25 -19.91 9.79
CA LEU A 412 8.71 -19.91 9.63
C LEU A 412 9.44 -20.21 10.95
N CYS A 413 8.89 -19.73 12.06
CA CYS A 413 9.43 -19.92 13.42
C CYS A 413 8.45 -20.76 14.26
N PRO A 414 8.43 -22.10 14.14
CA PRO A 414 7.39 -22.96 14.72
C PRO A 414 7.30 -22.96 16.24
N GLN A 415 8.34 -22.50 16.97
CA GLN A 415 8.37 -22.43 18.43
C GLN A 415 7.87 -21.08 18.97
N THR A 416 6.77 -20.58 18.44
CA THR A 416 6.25 -19.24 18.72
C THR A 416 6.03 -18.99 20.21
N ALA A 417 5.37 -19.91 20.95
CA ALA A 417 5.12 -19.75 22.38
C ALA A 417 6.40 -19.59 23.20
N ALA A 418 7.40 -20.43 22.94
CA ALA A 418 8.71 -20.33 23.61
C ALA A 418 9.45 -19.02 23.27
N LEU A 419 9.28 -18.51 22.05
CA LEU A 419 9.82 -17.19 21.68
C LEU A 419 9.16 -16.07 22.49
N TYR A 420 7.82 -16.09 22.63
CA TYR A 420 7.11 -15.09 23.43
C TYR A 420 7.56 -15.07 24.87
N ASP A 421 7.73 -16.22 25.51
CA ASP A 421 8.23 -16.31 26.89
C ASP A 421 9.65 -15.75 27.01
N ARG A 422 10.54 -16.12 26.09
CA ARG A 422 11.95 -15.64 26.08
C ARG A 422 12.08 -14.15 25.75
N PHE A 423 11.12 -13.56 25.02
CA PHE A 423 11.05 -12.13 24.71
C PHE A 423 10.21 -11.34 25.71
N ARG A 424 9.67 -11.95 26.76
CA ARG A 424 8.86 -11.26 27.76
C ARG A 424 9.69 -10.17 28.47
N ARG A 425 9.25 -8.93 28.35
CA ARG A 425 9.95 -7.75 28.88
C ARG A 425 9.05 -6.87 29.74
N VAL A 426 7.77 -7.21 29.82
CA VAL A 426 6.75 -6.43 30.53
C VAL A 426 5.77 -7.34 31.25
N THR A 427 5.14 -6.79 32.28
CA THR A 427 4.02 -7.39 32.98
C THR A 427 2.76 -6.58 32.71
N PHE A 428 1.66 -7.26 32.35
CA PHE A 428 0.37 -6.62 32.12
C PHE A 428 -0.41 -6.51 33.43
N GLN A 429 -1.08 -5.36 33.59
CA GLN A 429 -1.97 -5.09 34.72
C GLN A 429 -3.31 -4.54 34.21
N HIS A 430 -4.40 -4.92 34.84
CA HIS A 430 -5.74 -4.39 34.55
C HIS A 430 -6.16 -3.46 35.69
N SER A 431 -6.51 -2.21 35.34
CA SER A 431 -6.90 -1.20 36.33
C SER A 431 -8.39 -0.85 36.30
N GLY A 432 -9.19 -1.57 35.49
CA GLY A 432 -10.62 -1.31 35.34
C GLY A 432 -10.92 0.06 34.73
N THR A 433 -12.08 0.62 35.08
CA THR A 433 -12.55 1.92 34.56
C THR A 433 -12.01 3.07 35.40
N MET A 434 -11.50 4.11 34.75
CA MET A 434 -10.96 5.32 35.39
C MET A 434 -11.54 6.59 34.77
N THR A 435 -11.70 7.65 35.58
CA THR A 435 -11.93 9.00 35.06
C THR A 435 -10.62 9.63 34.60
N ASP A 436 -10.70 10.71 33.82
CA ASP A 436 -9.53 11.42 33.32
C ASP A 436 -8.69 12.02 34.49
N GLU A 437 -9.34 12.45 35.57
CA GLU A 437 -8.69 13.00 36.77
C GLU A 437 -7.87 11.94 37.50
N VAL A 438 -8.45 10.76 37.77
CA VAL A 438 -7.76 9.63 38.41
C VAL A 438 -6.59 9.16 37.56
N LEU A 439 -6.77 9.11 36.24
CA LEU A 439 -5.69 8.76 35.32
C LEU A 439 -4.56 9.79 35.36
N ALA A 440 -4.91 11.08 35.29
CA ALA A 440 -3.92 12.18 35.32
C ALA A 440 -3.13 12.19 36.65
N GLU A 441 -3.78 11.93 37.78
CA GLU A 441 -3.12 11.79 39.09
C GLU A 441 -2.07 10.66 39.03
N ARG A 442 -2.45 9.44 38.62
CA ARG A 442 -1.55 8.29 38.48
C ARG A 442 -0.38 8.56 37.52
N LEU A 443 -0.65 9.25 36.40
CA LEU A 443 0.41 9.60 35.46
C LEU A 443 1.37 10.65 36.05
N SER A 444 0.85 11.56 36.86
CA SER A 444 1.66 12.62 37.51
C SER A 444 2.64 12.08 38.55
N GLU A 445 2.32 10.97 39.21
CA GLU A 445 3.20 10.25 40.12
C GLU A 445 4.40 9.60 39.41
N GLN A 446 4.26 9.32 38.13
CA GLN A 446 5.33 8.68 37.37
C GLN A 446 6.35 9.71 36.85
N ARG A 447 7.63 9.37 37.00
CA ARG A 447 8.72 10.20 36.43
C ARG A 447 8.78 10.12 34.91
N GLN A 448 8.62 8.91 34.33
CA GLN A 448 8.59 8.65 32.90
C GLN A 448 7.47 7.66 32.61
N VAL A 449 6.49 8.09 31.81
CA VAL A 449 5.34 7.27 31.46
C VAL A 449 4.78 7.65 30.11
N LEU A 450 4.29 6.66 29.40
CA LEU A 450 3.51 6.84 28.17
C LEU A 450 2.07 6.43 28.43
N CYS A 451 1.12 7.32 28.13
CA CYS A 451 -0.32 7.02 28.12
C CYS A 451 -0.83 7.09 26.68
N ILE A 452 -1.49 6.02 26.22
CA ILE A 452 -2.06 5.94 24.87
C ILE A 452 -3.58 5.80 24.97
N VAL A 453 -4.30 6.69 24.30
CA VAL A 453 -5.77 6.75 24.32
C VAL A 453 -6.37 6.64 22.92
N ASN A 454 -7.67 6.30 22.84
CA ASN A 454 -8.36 5.97 21.59
C ASN A 454 -8.88 7.19 20.82
N SER A 455 -8.86 8.38 21.40
CA SER A 455 -9.34 9.59 20.73
C SER A 455 -8.40 10.78 20.93
N ARG A 456 -8.37 11.66 19.92
CA ARG A 456 -7.60 12.91 19.95
C ARG A 456 -8.09 13.85 21.06
N LYS A 457 -9.42 13.87 21.29
CA LYS A 457 -10.05 14.66 22.36
C LYS A 457 -9.60 14.18 23.73
N ALA A 458 -9.65 12.85 23.96
CA ALA A 458 -9.17 12.25 25.21
C ALA A 458 -7.68 12.60 25.49
N ALA A 459 -6.85 12.54 24.46
CA ALA A 459 -5.43 12.89 24.61
C ALA A 459 -5.24 14.36 25.07
N GLN A 460 -6.00 15.28 24.49
CA GLN A 460 -5.98 16.70 24.87
C GLN A 460 -6.54 16.92 26.29
N SER A 461 -7.68 16.30 26.64
CA SER A 461 -8.31 16.44 27.97
C SER A 461 -7.39 15.94 29.08
N ILE A 462 -6.83 14.75 28.94
CA ILE A 462 -5.92 14.19 29.95
C ILE A 462 -4.62 15.02 30.05
N TYR A 463 -4.05 15.44 28.91
CA TYR A 463 -2.86 16.29 28.90
C TYR A 463 -3.08 17.61 29.65
N ALA A 464 -4.26 18.24 29.50
CA ALA A 464 -4.59 19.49 30.19
C ALA A 464 -4.62 19.36 31.72
N LEU A 465 -4.80 18.15 32.26
CA LEU A 465 -4.80 17.87 33.69
C LEU A 465 -3.40 17.57 34.24
N LEU A 466 -2.39 17.37 33.37
CA LEU A 466 -1.04 17.04 33.80
C LEU A 466 -0.21 18.29 34.18
N PRO A 467 0.80 18.15 35.06
CA PRO A 467 1.79 19.21 35.28
C PRO A 467 2.45 19.64 33.96
N GLN A 468 2.54 20.93 33.71
CA GLN A 468 3.11 21.48 32.47
C GLN A 468 4.56 21.04 32.23
N GLU A 469 5.38 21.03 33.32
CA GLU A 469 6.78 20.64 33.23
C GLU A 469 6.94 19.12 33.04
N GLY A 470 7.62 18.76 31.97
CA GLY A 470 7.92 17.36 31.64
C GLY A 470 6.74 16.58 31.06
N SER A 471 5.61 17.23 30.74
CA SER A 471 4.46 16.60 30.11
C SER A 471 4.34 17.00 28.64
N TYR A 472 3.92 16.07 27.79
CA TYR A 472 3.83 16.21 26.33
C TYR A 472 2.56 15.56 25.80
N HIS A 473 1.96 16.23 24.81
CA HIS A 473 0.85 15.69 24.03
C HIS A 473 1.33 15.33 22.62
N LEU A 474 0.86 14.19 22.09
CA LEU A 474 1.16 13.76 20.72
C LEU A 474 -0.11 13.24 20.05
N SER A 475 -0.57 13.92 19.00
CA SER A 475 -1.66 13.44 18.17
C SER A 475 -1.54 13.92 16.72
N THR A 476 -2.42 13.44 15.85
CA THR A 476 -2.50 13.89 14.46
C THR A 476 -3.12 15.29 14.32
N LEU A 477 -3.52 15.95 15.41
CA LEU A 477 -3.91 17.36 15.41
C LEU A 477 -2.70 18.32 15.38
N MET A 478 -1.50 17.80 15.62
CA MET A 478 -0.25 18.55 15.46
C MET A 478 0.32 18.32 14.05
N VAL A 479 0.87 19.36 13.45
CA VAL A 479 1.53 19.22 12.14
C VAL A 479 2.76 18.30 12.21
N PRO A 480 3.06 17.50 11.15
CA PRO A 480 4.18 16.58 11.14
C PRO A 480 5.53 17.19 11.53
N ALA A 481 5.81 18.43 11.08
CA ALA A 481 7.05 19.13 11.40
C ALA A 481 7.22 19.35 12.91
N GLN A 482 6.16 19.76 13.61
CA GLN A 482 6.15 19.95 15.06
C GLN A 482 6.28 18.62 15.81
N ARG A 483 5.55 17.59 15.37
CA ARG A 483 5.64 16.25 15.98
C ARG A 483 7.07 15.69 15.97
N GLN A 484 7.81 15.91 14.87
CA GLN A 484 9.19 15.43 14.78
C GLN A 484 10.08 16.11 15.84
N VAL A 485 10.01 17.41 15.97
CA VAL A 485 10.77 18.17 16.98
C VAL A 485 10.43 17.69 18.40
N LEU A 486 9.14 17.47 18.65
CA LEU A 486 8.68 17.02 19.96
C LEU A 486 9.14 15.59 20.28
N LEU A 487 9.12 14.68 19.31
CA LEU A 487 9.62 13.31 19.46
C LEU A 487 11.12 13.29 19.76
N ASP A 488 11.91 14.14 19.12
CA ASP A 488 13.34 14.22 19.38
C ASP A 488 13.62 14.75 20.80
N LYS A 489 12.82 15.71 21.27
CA LYS A 489 12.87 16.20 22.66
C LYS A 489 12.47 15.13 23.66
N ILE A 490 11.42 14.35 23.40
CA ILE A 490 10.98 13.23 24.25
C ILE A 490 12.09 12.18 24.35
N LYS A 491 12.69 11.75 23.24
CA LYS A 491 13.80 10.79 23.20
C LYS A 491 14.99 11.25 24.03
N GLU A 492 15.35 12.53 23.93
CA GLU A 492 16.47 13.10 24.68
C GLU A 492 16.19 13.10 26.19
N ARG A 493 14.96 13.49 26.63
CA ARG A 493 14.58 13.45 28.04
C ARG A 493 14.53 12.05 28.61
N LEU A 494 14.00 11.08 27.85
CA LEU A 494 14.01 9.68 28.23
C LEU A 494 15.43 9.17 28.44
N ARG A 495 16.36 9.49 27.54
CA ARG A 495 17.76 9.09 27.62
C ARG A 495 18.47 9.67 28.85
N ARG A 496 18.13 10.92 29.23
CA ARG A 496 18.70 11.59 30.41
C ARG A 496 18.04 11.19 31.73
N GLY A 497 16.97 10.39 31.70
CA GLY A 497 16.19 10.03 32.86
C GLY A 497 15.42 11.20 33.49
N GLU A 498 15.19 12.27 32.72
CA GLU A 498 14.41 13.43 33.15
C GLU A 498 12.91 13.13 33.20
N PRO A 499 12.10 13.89 33.98
CA PRO A 499 10.64 13.73 33.97
C PRO A 499 10.08 13.85 32.53
N CYS A 500 9.36 12.81 32.08
CA CYS A 500 8.82 12.73 30.73
C CYS A 500 7.50 11.97 30.73
N ARG A 501 6.38 12.68 30.77
CA ARG A 501 5.02 12.13 30.74
C ARG A 501 4.42 12.44 29.39
N VAL A 502 4.06 11.40 28.64
CA VAL A 502 3.54 11.56 27.28
C VAL A 502 2.12 11.04 27.21
N VAL A 503 1.17 11.86 26.76
CA VAL A 503 -0.18 11.43 26.39
C VAL A 503 -0.30 11.46 24.88
N SER A 504 -0.62 10.31 24.30
CA SER A 504 -0.66 10.16 22.83
C SER A 504 -1.88 9.38 22.37
N THR A 505 -2.22 9.52 21.11
CA THR A 505 -3.09 8.57 20.41
C THR A 505 -2.24 7.40 19.88
N SER A 506 -2.87 6.42 19.18
CA SER A 506 -2.18 5.29 18.52
C SER A 506 -1.04 5.70 17.58
N LEU A 507 -0.86 6.99 17.30
CA LEU A 507 0.25 7.53 16.50
C LEU A 507 1.63 7.04 16.95
N ILE A 508 1.82 6.82 18.26
CA ILE A 508 3.11 6.40 18.85
C ILE A 508 3.32 4.88 18.79
N GLU A 509 2.26 4.10 18.53
CA GLU A 509 2.31 2.63 18.52
C GLU A 509 3.16 2.09 17.37
N ALA A 510 3.14 2.75 16.21
CA ALA A 510 3.85 2.31 15.02
C ALA A 510 4.90 3.34 14.57
N GLY A 511 6.09 2.89 14.18
CA GLY A 511 7.14 3.73 13.57
C GLY A 511 7.89 4.67 14.50
N VAL A 512 7.55 4.74 15.79
CA VAL A 512 8.24 5.62 16.76
C VAL A 512 9.15 4.79 17.65
N ASP A 513 10.42 5.18 17.71
CA ASP A 513 11.44 4.51 18.53
C ASP A 513 11.59 5.23 19.86
N VAL A 514 10.83 4.78 20.87
CA VAL A 514 10.85 5.27 22.27
C VAL A 514 10.84 4.08 23.23
N ASP A 515 11.41 4.27 24.42
CA ASP A 515 11.51 3.26 25.47
C ASP A 515 11.12 3.84 26.83
N PHE A 516 9.91 3.53 27.29
CA PHE A 516 9.37 3.98 28.56
C PHE A 516 9.44 2.89 29.64
N PRO A 517 9.61 3.23 30.92
CA PRO A 517 9.56 2.27 32.02
C PRO A 517 8.13 1.78 32.30
N ALA A 518 7.11 2.60 32.06
CA ALA A 518 5.71 2.29 32.28
C ALA A 518 4.86 2.81 31.14
N VAL A 519 3.84 2.02 30.75
CA VAL A 519 2.89 2.37 29.70
C VAL A 519 1.47 2.15 30.21
N TYR A 520 0.61 3.13 30.02
CA TYR A 520 -0.85 3.04 30.20
C TYR A 520 -1.51 2.99 28.84
N ARG A 521 -2.37 1.99 28.60
CA ARG A 521 -3.09 1.85 27.33
C ARG A 521 -4.59 1.73 27.59
N GLU A 522 -5.36 2.70 27.11
CA GLU A 522 -6.81 2.57 27.06
C GLU A 522 -7.19 1.34 26.23
N LEU A 523 -8.09 0.51 26.71
CA LEU A 523 -8.47 -0.73 26.05
C LEU A 523 -8.93 -0.44 24.60
N ALA A 524 -8.27 -1.11 23.66
CA ALA A 524 -8.55 -1.10 22.24
C ALA A 524 -8.51 -2.55 21.73
N GLY A 525 -8.09 -2.76 20.48
CA GLY A 525 -7.73 -4.11 20.03
C GLY A 525 -6.49 -4.62 20.78
N LEU A 526 -6.37 -5.93 20.97
CA LEU A 526 -5.19 -6.53 21.60
C LEU A 526 -3.92 -6.32 20.78
N ASP A 527 -4.02 -6.22 19.48
CA ASP A 527 -2.93 -5.82 18.56
C ASP A 527 -2.35 -4.45 18.97
N SER A 528 -3.20 -3.46 19.24
CA SER A 528 -2.79 -2.14 19.73
C SER A 528 -2.18 -2.23 21.15
N VAL A 529 -2.74 -3.04 22.02
CA VAL A 529 -2.15 -3.28 23.38
C VAL A 529 -0.74 -3.84 23.26
N MET A 530 -0.50 -4.80 22.36
CA MET A 530 0.81 -5.38 22.12
C MET A 530 1.79 -4.38 21.46
N GLN A 531 1.32 -3.51 20.59
CA GLN A 531 2.14 -2.44 20.02
C GLN A 531 2.55 -1.42 21.09
N ALA A 532 1.63 -1.05 21.99
CA ALA A 532 1.91 -0.20 23.14
C ALA A 532 2.93 -0.86 24.10
N ALA A 533 2.78 -2.16 24.37
CA ALA A 533 3.74 -2.94 25.14
C ALA A 533 5.14 -2.94 24.52
N GLY A 534 5.22 -2.91 23.20
CA GLY A 534 6.48 -2.74 22.47
C GLY A 534 7.18 -1.39 22.67
N ARG A 535 6.57 -0.43 23.38
CA ARG A 535 7.15 0.86 23.81
C ARG A 535 7.56 0.86 25.28
N CYS A 536 7.23 -0.19 26.02
CA CYS A 536 7.62 -0.41 27.39
C CYS A 536 8.84 -1.33 27.44
N ASN A 537 9.90 -0.93 28.15
CA ASN A 537 11.14 -1.71 28.28
C ASN A 537 11.63 -2.31 26.95
N ARG A 538 11.54 -1.49 25.90
CA ARG A 538 11.81 -1.92 24.52
C ARG A 538 13.19 -2.51 24.34
N GLU A 539 14.20 -1.95 25.04
CA GLU A 539 15.57 -2.40 24.94
C GLU A 539 15.90 -3.53 25.94
N GLY A 540 14.94 -3.95 26.78
CA GLY A 540 15.13 -5.01 27.75
C GLY A 540 16.19 -4.67 28.85
N LYS A 541 16.31 -3.38 29.19
CA LYS A 541 17.28 -2.90 30.19
C LYS A 541 16.81 -3.08 31.63
N ARG A 542 15.51 -3.35 31.81
CA ARG A 542 14.85 -3.50 33.12
C ARG A 542 14.30 -4.92 33.29
N PRO A 543 14.15 -5.44 34.51
CA PRO A 543 13.37 -6.64 34.73
C PRO A 543 11.93 -6.50 34.25
N ALA A 544 11.33 -7.60 33.77
CA ALA A 544 9.96 -7.60 33.30
C ALA A 544 8.92 -7.28 34.37
N ASP A 545 9.20 -7.68 35.62
CA ASP A 545 8.38 -7.42 36.79
C ASP A 545 8.48 -6.00 37.36
N GLU A 546 9.40 -5.19 36.83
CA GLU A 546 9.52 -3.75 37.11
C GLU A 546 9.02 -2.89 35.95
N SER A 547 8.51 -3.50 34.87
CA SER A 547 8.08 -2.82 33.63
C SER A 547 6.62 -3.13 33.34
N PHE A 548 5.73 -2.18 33.62
CA PHE A 548 4.29 -2.43 33.60
C PHE A 548 3.60 -1.83 32.37
N VAL A 549 2.71 -2.62 31.80
CA VAL A 549 1.72 -2.16 30.82
C VAL A 549 0.35 -2.23 31.49
N THR A 550 -0.19 -1.08 31.85
CA THR A 550 -1.48 -0.96 32.52
C THR A 550 -2.59 -0.77 31.49
N ILE A 551 -3.47 -1.75 31.37
CA ILE A 551 -4.67 -1.69 30.55
C ILE A 551 -5.80 -1.08 31.38
N PHE A 552 -6.44 -0.05 30.86
CA PHE A 552 -7.55 0.62 31.54
C PHE A 552 -8.69 0.94 30.57
N GLU A 553 -9.87 1.21 31.11
CA GLU A 553 -11.01 1.72 30.37
C GLU A 553 -11.36 3.12 30.87
N ARG A 554 -11.84 3.97 29.99
CA ARG A 554 -12.40 5.29 30.39
C ARG A 554 -13.89 5.18 30.68
N THR A 555 -14.42 6.10 31.48
CA THR A 555 -15.86 6.21 31.74
C THR A 555 -16.66 6.57 30.48
N GLU A 556 -16.02 7.26 29.53
CA GLU A 556 -16.60 7.54 28.22
C GLU A 556 -16.54 6.31 27.31
N LEU A 557 -17.57 6.11 26.50
CA LEU A 557 -17.61 5.00 25.54
C LEU A 557 -16.51 5.17 24.47
N PRO A 558 -15.88 4.07 24.05
CA PRO A 558 -14.89 4.12 22.97
C PRO A 558 -15.55 4.62 21.68
N PRO A 559 -14.79 5.36 20.83
CA PRO A 559 -15.28 5.75 19.52
C PRO A 559 -15.84 4.56 18.72
N GLN A 560 -16.88 4.79 17.92
CA GLN A 560 -17.58 3.72 17.19
C GLN A 560 -16.65 2.82 16.39
N LEU A 561 -15.59 3.39 15.82
CA LEU A 561 -14.56 2.65 15.07
C LEU A 561 -13.85 1.56 15.91
N PHE A 562 -13.75 1.74 17.22
CA PHE A 562 -13.04 0.81 18.12
C PHE A 562 -13.97 -0.16 18.85
N GLN A 563 -15.29 0.01 18.78
CA GLN A 563 -16.24 -0.78 19.59
C GLN A 563 -16.14 -2.28 19.33
N ALA A 564 -16.03 -2.72 18.08
CA ALA A 564 -15.88 -4.13 17.74
C ALA A 564 -14.55 -4.70 18.29
N ALA A 565 -13.44 -3.96 18.14
CA ALA A 565 -12.14 -4.38 18.63
C ALA A 565 -12.08 -4.42 20.16
N VAL A 566 -12.67 -3.43 20.85
CA VAL A 566 -12.79 -3.41 22.31
C VAL A 566 -13.66 -4.57 22.80
N GLY A 567 -14.79 -4.85 22.13
CA GLY A 567 -15.66 -5.98 22.44
C GLY A 567 -14.94 -7.32 22.34
N ALA A 568 -14.23 -7.53 21.23
CA ALA A 568 -13.42 -8.74 21.01
C ALA A 568 -12.26 -8.86 22.03
N ALA A 569 -11.62 -7.73 22.39
CA ALA A 569 -10.57 -7.71 23.37
C ALA A 569 -11.07 -8.08 24.78
N ARG A 570 -12.22 -7.51 25.22
CA ARG A 570 -12.84 -7.89 26.49
C ARG A 570 -13.17 -9.37 26.56
N GLU A 571 -13.71 -9.94 25.47
CA GLU A 571 -14.02 -11.36 25.38
C GLU A 571 -12.76 -12.23 25.48
N ALA A 572 -11.70 -11.83 24.80
CA ALA A 572 -10.44 -12.57 24.82
C ALA A 572 -9.71 -12.51 26.16
N LEU A 573 -9.88 -11.41 26.92
CA LEU A 573 -9.23 -11.19 28.23
C LEU A 573 -10.02 -11.75 29.42
N LYS A 574 -11.20 -12.34 29.21
CA LYS A 574 -11.93 -12.99 30.30
C LYS A 574 -11.05 -14.02 31.01
N GLU A 575 -11.31 -14.24 32.30
CA GLU A 575 -10.58 -15.17 33.16
C GLU A 575 -9.11 -14.76 33.38
N ASP A 576 -8.84 -13.46 33.40
CA ASP A 576 -7.49 -12.87 33.64
C ASP A 576 -6.40 -13.44 32.71
N ARG A 577 -6.72 -13.73 31.48
CA ARG A 577 -5.77 -14.25 30.50
C ARG A 577 -4.68 -13.25 30.17
N ASP A 578 -3.48 -13.75 29.98
CA ASP A 578 -2.35 -12.93 29.55
C ASP A 578 -2.58 -12.40 28.12
N PRO A 579 -2.60 -11.07 27.92
CA PRO A 579 -2.74 -10.47 26.59
C PRO A 579 -1.66 -10.91 25.59
N ALA A 580 -0.47 -11.27 26.07
CA ALA A 580 0.66 -11.69 25.24
C ALA A 580 0.60 -13.17 24.85
N ALA A 581 -0.29 -13.97 25.43
CA ALA A 581 -0.37 -15.39 25.10
C ALA A 581 -0.90 -15.58 23.66
N PRO A 582 -0.26 -16.43 22.84
CA PRO A 582 -0.70 -16.69 21.46
C PRO A 582 -2.16 -17.15 21.34
N GLU A 583 -2.65 -17.91 22.32
CA GLU A 583 -4.04 -18.39 22.37
C GLU A 583 -5.01 -17.24 22.59
N THR A 584 -4.67 -16.28 23.46
CA THR A 584 -5.47 -15.07 23.71
C THR A 584 -5.58 -14.21 22.44
N MET A 585 -4.47 -14.04 21.74
CA MET A 585 -4.44 -13.32 20.46
C MET A 585 -5.25 -14.02 19.37
N THR A 586 -5.15 -15.34 19.27
CA THR A 586 -5.94 -16.13 18.32
C THR A 586 -7.44 -15.97 18.59
N ARG A 587 -7.85 -16.05 19.87
CA ARG A 587 -9.23 -15.83 20.31
C ARG A 587 -9.73 -14.43 19.94
N TYR A 588 -8.91 -13.41 20.22
CA TYR A 588 -9.22 -12.01 19.90
C TYR A 588 -9.51 -11.84 18.40
N PHE A 589 -8.59 -12.24 17.53
CA PHE A 589 -8.77 -12.05 16.09
C PHE A 589 -9.94 -12.86 15.53
N ARG A 590 -10.20 -14.06 16.06
CA ARG A 590 -11.36 -14.85 15.67
C ARG A 590 -12.65 -14.14 16.08
N SER A 591 -12.79 -13.71 17.33
CA SER A 591 -13.96 -12.95 17.81
C SER A 591 -14.16 -11.64 17.02
N LEU A 592 -13.08 -10.93 16.68
CA LEU A 592 -13.15 -9.70 15.91
C LEU A 592 -13.70 -9.95 14.49
N ARG A 593 -13.26 -11.03 13.83
CA ARG A 593 -13.79 -11.42 12.51
C ARG A 593 -15.24 -11.86 12.58
N ASP A 594 -15.61 -12.65 13.58
CA ASP A 594 -16.97 -13.13 13.77
C ASP A 594 -17.95 -11.97 14.01
N LEU A 595 -17.55 -10.98 14.82
CA LEU A 595 -18.32 -9.75 15.05
C LEU A 595 -18.40 -8.86 13.79
N SER A 596 -17.42 -8.93 12.91
CA SER A 596 -17.39 -8.12 11.69
C SER A 596 -18.22 -8.74 10.55
N GLY A 597 -18.33 -10.08 10.48
CA GLY A 597 -19.18 -10.79 9.52
C GLY A 597 -19.00 -10.32 8.06
N ASP A 598 -20.10 -9.85 7.46
CA ASP A 598 -20.10 -9.37 6.07
C ASP A 598 -19.34 -8.04 5.89
N ALA A 599 -19.13 -7.29 6.98
CA ALA A 599 -18.32 -6.07 6.93
C ALA A 599 -16.83 -6.30 6.60
N LEU A 600 -16.36 -7.55 6.54
CA LEU A 600 -15.03 -7.92 6.06
C LEU A 600 -14.84 -7.70 4.54
N ASP A 601 -15.92 -7.52 3.80
CA ASP A 601 -15.96 -7.03 2.42
C ASP A 601 -17.10 -6.00 2.29
N ARG A 602 -16.99 -4.90 3.00
CA ARG A 602 -18.03 -3.86 3.12
C ARG A 602 -18.49 -3.30 1.78
N GLN A 603 -17.63 -3.34 0.76
CA GLN A 603 -17.92 -2.84 -0.59
C GLN A 603 -18.46 -3.92 -1.53
N GLY A 604 -18.55 -5.19 -1.08
CA GLY A 604 -19.02 -6.30 -1.89
C GLY A 604 -18.12 -6.60 -3.10
N VAL A 605 -16.81 -6.44 -2.96
CA VAL A 605 -15.84 -6.59 -4.05
C VAL A 605 -15.77 -8.03 -4.55
N ILE A 606 -15.75 -9.01 -3.64
CA ILE A 606 -15.71 -10.43 -3.98
C ILE A 606 -16.99 -10.83 -4.69
N GLU A 607 -18.14 -10.46 -4.11
CA GLU A 607 -19.45 -10.77 -4.67
C GLU A 607 -19.61 -10.16 -6.08
N ALA A 608 -19.14 -8.94 -6.31
CA ALA A 608 -19.22 -8.26 -7.59
C ALA A 608 -18.56 -9.05 -8.74
N PHE A 609 -17.48 -9.80 -8.48
CA PHE A 609 -16.85 -10.66 -9.49
C PHE A 609 -17.49 -12.03 -9.62
N THR A 610 -18.21 -12.50 -8.62
CA THR A 610 -18.87 -13.83 -8.64
C THR A 610 -20.30 -13.77 -9.18
N GLN A 611 -20.91 -12.58 -9.24
CA GLN A 611 -22.25 -12.37 -9.82
C GLN A 611 -22.23 -12.36 -11.35
N GLY A 612 -23.40 -12.60 -11.97
CA GLY A 612 -23.60 -12.54 -13.40
C GLY A 612 -23.74 -13.89 -14.10
N ILE A 613 -23.99 -13.88 -15.40
CA ILE A 613 -24.22 -15.08 -16.20
C ILE A 613 -22.94 -15.88 -16.35
N GLY A 614 -22.79 -16.93 -15.53
CA GLY A 614 -21.59 -17.74 -15.49
C GLY A 614 -20.39 -17.00 -14.93
N GLY A 615 -20.61 -15.93 -14.13
CA GLY A 615 -19.54 -15.16 -13.49
C GLY A 615 -18.65 -14.36 -14.44
N CYS A 616 -19.12 -14.00 -15.62
CA CYS A 616 -18.30 -13.34 -16.63
C CYS A 616 -18.65 -11.86 -16.85
N GLU A 617 -19.44 -11.27 -15.98
CA GLU A 617 -19.80 -9.83 -16.00
C GLU A 617 -18.85 -9.03 -15.11
N PHE A 618 -17.57 -8.99 -15.45
CA PHE A 618 -16.53 -8.39 -14.63
C PHE A 618 -16.66 -6.86 -14.51
N PRO A 619 -16.92 -6.33 -13.31
CA PRO A 619 -17.09 -4.90 -13.08
C PRO A 619 -15.75 -4.22 -12.73
N PHE A 620 -14.77 -4.26 -13.62
CA PHE A 620 -13.40 -3.80 -13.31
C PHE A 620 -13.32 -2.33 -12.93
N ARG A 621 -14.02 -1.44 -13.68
CA ARG A 621 -14.04 0.00 -13.40
C ARG A 621 -14.83 0.31 -12.14
N THR A 622 -16.01 -0.27 -12.00
CA THR A 622 -16.87 -0.10 -10.83
C THR A 622 -16.18 -0.53 -9.55
N VAL A 623 -15.50 -1.69 -9.57
CA VAL A 623 -14.73 -2.16 -8.39
C VAL A 623 -13.53 -1.25 -8.10
N ALA A 624 -12.79 -0.81 -9.13
CA ALA A 624 -11.66 0.09 -8.96
C ALA A 624 -12.05 1.46 -8.35
N GLU A 625 -13.28 1.91 -8.58
CA GLU A 625 -13.82 3.13 -7.97
C GLU A 625 -14.23 2.91 -6.51
N LYS A 626 -14.83 1.76 -6.21
CA LYS A 626 -15.30 1.38 -4.87
C LYS A 626 -14.16 0.95 -3.94
N PHE A 627 -13.18 0.21 -4.45
CA PHE A 627 -12.10 -0.32 -3.63
C PHE A 627 -11.09 0.78 -3.26
N ARG A 628 -11.27 1.33 -2.06
CA ARG A 628 -10.38 2.33 -1.46
C ARG A 628 -10.03 1.89 -0.06
N LEU A 629 -8.75 1.65 0.21
CA LEU A 629 -8.28 1.26 1.54
C LEU A 629 -8.37 2.41 2.55
N ILE A 630 -8.26 3.64 2.08
CA ILE A 630 -8.41 4.85 2.89
C ILE A 630 -9.67 5.58 2.41
N ASP A 631 -10.62 5.73 3.30
CA ASP A 631 -11.81 6.54 3.06
C ASP A 631 -11.40 8.01 2.89
N ARG A 632 -11.92 8.68 1.84
CA ARG A 632 -11.66 10.11 1.57
C ARG A 632 -12.51 11.06 2.41
N ASN A 633 -13.01 10.61 3.56
CA ASN A 633 -13.87 11.42 4.43
C ASN A 633 -13.07 12.37 5.34
N THR A 634 -11.89 12.79 4.91
CA THR A 634 -11.05 13.72 5.64
C THR A 634 -10.67 14.89 4.77
N TYR A 635 -10.68 16.07 5.39
CA TYR A 635 -10.21 17.34 4.81
C TYR A 635 -8.82 17.67 5.31
N THR A 636 -8.01 18.28 4.46
CA THR A 636 -6.66 18.73 4.79
C THR A 636 -6.68 20.20 5.19
N ILE A 637 -6.25 20.51 6.41
CA ILE A 637 -6.11 21.89 6.86
C ILE A 637 -4.62 22.22 6.94
N TYR A 638 -4.18 23.16 6.14
CA TYR A 638 -2.83 23.71 6.19
C TYR A 638 -2.72 24.74 7.31
N ILE A 639 -1.70 24.58 8.15
CA ILE A 639 -1.46 25.41 9.33
C ILE A 639 -0.30 26.38 9.05
N PRO A 640 -0.49 27.70 9.21
CA PRO A 640 0.60 28.70 9.12
C PRO A 640 1.53 28.61 10.34
N TYR A 641 2.32 27.53 10.41
CA TYR A 641 3.25 27.24 11.50
C TYR A 641 4.70 27.22 10.99
N GLY A 642 5.61 27.97 11.62
CA GLY A 642 7.02 28.00 11.25
C GLY A 642 7.26 28.33 9.77
N GLU A 643 8.05 27.51 9.07
CA GLU A 643 8.31 27.67 7.64
C GLU A 643 7.05 27.48 6.78
N GLY A 644 6.01 26.81 7.30
CA GLY A 644 4.72 26.63 6.62
C GLY A 644 4.07 27.94 6.23
N THR A 645 4.25 29.01 7.03
CA THR A 645 3.73 30.34 6.73
C THR A 645 4.28 30.90 5.42
N ALA A 646 5.57 30.75 5.17
CA ALA A 646 6.20 31.20 3.92
C ALA A 646 5.74 30.35 2.72
N LEU A 647 5.59 29.04 2.90
CA LEU A 647 5.10 28.14 1.86
C LEU A 647 3.65 28.43 1.48
N LEU A 648 2.79 28.74 2.47
CA LEU A 648 1.39 29.11 2.25
C LEU A 648 1.25 30.44 1.51
N ARG A 649 2.10 31.41 1.76
CA ARG A 649 2.13 32.66 0.97
C ARG A 649 2.41 32.37 -0.50
N ARG A 650 3.41 31.52 -0.82
CA ARG A 650 3.70 31.11 -2.19
C ARG A 650 2.49 30.45 -2.86
N LEU A 651 1.76 29.60 -2.12
CA LEU A 651 0.53 28.98 -2.61
C LEU A 651 -0.55 30.04 -2.89
N GLN A 652 -0.76 31.00 -1.99
CA GLN A 652 -1.71 32.10 -2.15
C GLN A 652 -1.33 33.04 -3.31
N ASP A 653 -0.04 33.18 -3.60
CA ASP A 653 0.49 33.93 -4.76
C ASP A 653 0.33 33.17 -6.08
N GLY A 654 -0.31 31.98 -6.06
CA GLY A 654 -0.66 31.19 -7.25
C GLY A 654 0.35 30.11 -7.65
N GLU A 655 1.38 29.84 -6.85
CA GLU A 655 2.30 28.72 -7.12
C GLU A 655 1.61 27.38 -6.81
N CYS A 656 1.53 26.48 -7.81
CA CYS A 656 0.89 25.16 -7.69
C CYS A 656 1.83 24.01 -8.03
N SER A 657 3.10 24.11 -7.68
CA SER A 657 4.08 23.04 -7.95
C SER A 657 3.89 21.84 -7.00
N ARG A 658 4.13 20.63 -7.50
CA ARG A 658 4.09 19.40 -6.69
C ARG A 658 5.08 19.47 -5.50
N ASP A 659 6.22 20.11 -5.67
CA ASP A 659 7.22 20.30 -4.59
C ASP A 659 6.67 21.18 -3.47
N LEU A 660 5.94 22.23 -3.81
CA LEU A 660 5.29 23.10 -2.83
C LEU A 660 4.25 22.32 -1.99
N TYR A 661 3.35 21.57 -2.63
CA TYR A 661 2.36 20.75 -1.91
C TYR A 661 2.99 19.69 -1.01
N ARG A 662 4.09 19.06 -1.44
CA ARG A 662 4.83 18.13 -0.60
C ARG A 662 5.40 18.79 0.64
N LYS A 663 6.03 19.95 0.49
CA LYS A 663 6.55 20.73 1.63
C LYS A 663 5.42 21.16 2.55
N LEU A 664 4.29 21.60 2.00
CA LEU A 664 3.08 21.94 2.75
C LEU A 664 2.49 20.75 3.50
N GLY A 665 2.61 19.51 3.02
CA GLY A 665 2.19 18.31 3.73
C GLY A 665 2.82 18.15 5.12
N ARG A 666 3.98 18.74 5.37
CA ARG A 666 4.61 18.77 6.71
C ARG A 666 3.91 19.74 7.68
N TYR A 667 3.05 20.61 7.17
CA TYR A 667 2.29 21.63 7.89
C TYR A 667 0.78 21.43 7.74
N ALA A 668 0.37 20.19 7.45
CA ALA A 668 -1.02 19.82 7.23
C ALA A 668 -1.56 18.99 8.41
N VAL A 669 -2.83 19.20 8.73
CA VAL A 669 -3.62 18.41 9.69
C VAL A 669 -4.84 17.85 8.98
N SER A 670 -5.07 16.54 9.08
CA SER A 670 -6.29 15.91 8.54
C SER A 670 -7.39 15.88 9.58
N VAL A 671 -8.58 16.33 9.20
CA VAL A 671 -9.78 16.36 10.04
C VAL A 671 -10.96 15.67 9.35
N TYR A 672 -11.90 15.12 10.12
CA TYR A 672 -13.14 14.59 9.57
C TYR A 672 -14.09 15.72 9.17
N ASP A 673 -15.03 15.43 8.26
CA ASP A 673 -15.99 16.38 7.72
C ASP A 673 -16.69 17.21 8.83
N LYS A 674 -17.20 16.58 9.89
CA LYS A 674 -17.86 17.30 10.99
C LYS A 674 -17.00 18.38 11.65
N HIS A 675 -15.68 18.15 11.73
CA HIS A 675 -14.76 19.14 12.32
C HIS A 675 -14.37 20.21 11.31
N TYR A 676 -14.24 19.83 10.04
CA TYR A 676 -14.05 20.78 8.94
C TYR A 676 -15.24 21.75 8.88
N GLN A 677 -16.48 21.25 8.91
CA GLN A 677 -17.68 22.08 8.88
C GLN A 677 -17.76 23.01 10.11
N ALA A 678 -17.37 22.53 11.29
CA ALA A 678 -17.34 23.38 12.50
C ALA A 678 -16.36 24.55 12.34
N LEU A 679 -15.15 24.29 11.83
CA LEU A 679 -14.14 25.32 11.58
C LEU A 679 -14.55 26.26 10.44
N TYR A 680 -15.15 25.75 9.38
CA TYR A 680 -15.66 26.52 8.25
C TYR A 680 -16.78 27.49 8.69
N ASN A 681 -17.75 26.97 9.44
CA ASN A 681 -18.87 27.78 9.95
C ASN A 681 -18.44 28.84 10.98
N ALA A 682 -17.31 28.61 11.67
CA ALA A 682 -16.69 29.61 12.56
C ALA A 682 -15.87 30.68 11.80
N GLY A 683 -15.79 30.59 10.47
CA GLY A 683 -15.01 31.52 9.65
C GLY A 683 -13.48 31.38 9.79
N ALA A 684 -13.02 30.24 10.32
CA ALA A 684 -11.60 30.01 10.63
C ALA A 684 -10.79 29.43 9.44
N LEU A 685 -11.40 29.26 8.25
CA LEU A 685 -10.79 28.62 7.10
C LEU A 685 -10.88 29.47 5.83
N LEU A 686 -9.79 29.53 5.06
CA LEU A 686 -9.82 29.90 3.64
C LEU A 686 -9.88 28.63 2.80
N THR A 687 -10.81 28.59 1.86
CA THR A 687 -11.09 27.41 1.01
C THR A 687 -10.69 27.67 -0.45
N ALA A 688 -10.94 26.70 -1.34
CA ALA A 688 -10.71 26.86 -2.78
C ALA A 688 -11.51 28.02 -3.42
N ARG A 689 -12.52 28.55 -2.75
CA ARG A 689 -13.27 29.75 -3.21
C ARG A 689 -12.42 31.02 -3.10
N GLU A 690 -11.64 31.14 -2.04
CA GLU A 690 -10.76 32.29 -1.79
C GLU A 690 -9.35 32.08 -2.35
N VAL A 691 -8.91 30.83 -2.42
CA VAL A 691 -7.58 30.42 -2.91
C VAL A 691 -7.75 29.35 -3.98
N PRO A 692 -7.94 29.71 -5.26
CA PRO A 692 -8.31 28.81 -6.35
C PRO A 692 -7.32 27.67 -6.66
N VAL A 693 -6.09 27.74 -6.15
CA VAL A 693 -5.08 26.70 -6.29
C VAL A 693 -5.23 25.56 -5.27
N LEU A 694 -6.12 25.70 -4.26
CA LEU A 694 -6.43 24.62 -3.32
C LEU A 694 -7.37 23.60 -3.95
N ASP A 695 -7.19 22.34 -3.56
CA ASP A 695 -8.18 21.29 -3.85
C ASP A 695 -9.46 21.52 -3.03
N GLU A 696 -10.60 21.02 -3.53
CA GLU A 696 -11.91 21.15 -2.85
C GLU A 696 -11.91 20.55 -1.43
N ASP A 697 -11.05 19.56 -1.18
CA ASP A 697 -10.90 18.86 0.11
C ASP A 697 -9.82 19.52 0.99
N SER A 698 -9.36 20.73 0.69
CA SER A 698 -8.31 21.41 1.44
C SER A 698 -8.66 22.85 1.81
N ALA A 699 -8.08 23.34 2.92
CA ALA A 699 -8.25 24.70 3.41
C ALA A 699 -7.01 25.19 4.16
N ILE A 700 -6.90 26.50 4.36
CA ILE A 700 -5.87 27.14 5.17
C ILE A 700 -6.50 27.67 6.46
N LEU A 701 -5.92 27.37 7.62
CA LEU A 701 -6.33 27.94 8.90
C LEU A 701 -5.99 29.42 8.96
N THR A 702 -6.99 30.26 9.25
CA THR A 702 -6.82 31.74 9.41
C THR A 702 -6.80 32.15 10.86
N ASP A 703 -7.63 31.54 11.69
CA ASP A 703 -7.65 31.80 13.13
C ASP A 703 -6.57 30.97 13.84
N LEU A 704 -5.41 31.58 14.04
CA LEU A 704 -4.28 30.92 14.69
C LEU A 704 -4.47 30.72 16.20
N THR A 705 -5.51 31.27 16.83
CA THR A 705 -5.84 30.96 18.23
C THR A 705 -6.32 29.53 18.40
N LEU A 706 -6.79 28.91 17.32
CA LEU A 706 -7.21 27.51 17.29
C LEU A 706 -6.05 26.51 17.16
N TYR A 707 -4.79 27.00 17.01
CA TYR A 707 -3.63 26.13 16.93
C TYR A 707 -2.60 26.45 18.00
N SER A 708 -2.26 25.46 18.83
CA SER A 708 -1.25 25.63 19.87
C SER A 708 -0.04 24.70 19.66
N GLU A 709 1.13 25.14 20.14
CA GLU A 709 2.35 24.33 20.10
C GLU A 709 2.30 23.11 21.04
N THR A 710 1.42 23.11 22.01
CA THR A 710 1.31 22.03 22.99
C THR A 710 0.19 21.02 22.67
N MET A 711 -0.92 21.46 22.08
CA MET A 711 -2.11 20.65 21.85
C MET A 711 -2.47 20.47 20.38
N GLY A 712 -1.84 21.21 19.46
CA GLY A 712 -2.17 21.21 18.04
C GLY A 712 -3.49 21.94 17.74
N LEU A 713 -4.21 21.52 16.71
CA LEU A 713 -5.46 22.12 16.26
C LEU A 713 -6.62 21.79 17.23
N SER A 714 -7.33 22.84 17.66
CA SER A 714 -8.60 22.70 18.38
C SER A 714 -9.73 22.30 17.40
N LEU A 715 -10.51 21.29 17.77
CA LEU A 715 -11.63 20.80 16.96
C LEU A 715 -12.97 21.43 17.33
N GLU A 716 -13.02 22.19 18.41
CA GLU A 716 -14.21 22.88 18.94
C GLU A 716 -13.93 24.39 18.96
N PRO A 717 -14.12 25.11 17.83
CA PRO A 717 -14.03 26.56 17.84
C PRO A 717 -15.16 27.13 18.72
N GLU A 718 -14.84 28.14 19.54
CA GLU A 718 -15.89 28.86 20.29
C GLU A 718 -16.81 29.56 19.29
N THR A 719 -18.00 29.01 19.11
CA THR A 719 -19.06 29.65 18.33
C THR A 719 -19.68 30.74 19.18
N GLY A 720 -19.31 32.01 18.94
CA GLY A 720 -19.97 33.11 19.62
C GLY A 720 -19.21 34.43 19.85
N LYS A 721 -17.98 34.57 19.37
CA LYS A 721 -17.32 35.87 19.31
C LYS A 721 -17.46 36.50 17.94
N ALA A 722 -18.64 37.04 17.62
CA ALA A 722 -18.75 38.05 16.59
C ALA A 722 -18.13 39.35 17.19
N GLU A 723 -16.85 39.63 16.94
CA GLU A 723 -16.32 40.96 17.07
C GLU A 723 -16.90 41.75 15.91
N PHE A 724 -17.90 42.59 16.21
CA PHE A 724 -18.27 43.70 15.34
C PHE A 724 -17.13 44.72 15.36
N ILE A 725 -16.37 44.80 14.27
CA ILE A 725 -15.52 45.97 13.95
C ILE A 725 -16.29 46.84 12.98
#